data_1a1de2e15a9c4c7a76ac1861b102212f
#
_entry.id   1a1de2e15a9c4c7a76ac1861b102212f
#
_cell.length_a   1.000
_cell.length_b   1.000
_cell.length_c   1.000
_cell.angle_alpha   90.00
_cell.angle_beta   90.00
_cell.angle_gamma   90.00
#
_symmetry.space_group_name_H-M   'P 1'
#
loop_
_entity.id
_entity.type
_entity.pdbx_description
1 polymer ?
#
loop_
_entity_poly.entity_id
_entity_poly.type
_entity_poly.pdbx_seq_one_letter_code
_entity_poly.pdbx_strand_id
1 'polypeptide(L)'
;MKDVGFQFPVDDSGQWDGFNDPGIEHFTGNRLQHLGREVPQNTIDARTGSPARISVALIKVPAASLPGHAELADAINRCAKAAAQDKSDKAVKFFGEAAKLLAARDLKVLQIRDANTTGLVGPCRNGTPFFAMLKATGQSHKPGTSTGSYGIGKFAPFAVSDLRTVFVSTVWTDDKGTHHHYVQGKSVLMSHLDAKGQTRRGTGFWGHRKGCLPLTELGDQVPNWLRMSSADGSLEGQCGTTLSIIGYSPVKNWQQVLTANIVENFFGAIWRGELEVEIKDGPTITAATIDAILTDSSVRASIADQPGEPELFANVASYLTALKGGVEVEVAKTENLHLGNCDLRILVGENLPKRVAVLRNGMLITESLPGLKRFSDFKEFSAVLECTAEKGLSLLRAMEPPRHDAFEPDRLPPDRRAAGRTALRELADWVRKMLIRYAKDPVQEETNLDELADYFGDEEEEGEGTRREENPGGRIILRARAIKAKPNRGGAAIGASELSADEDDGAGLDGGPDAGERAGTTDTVEGSGSSEQRKGDEAEAGSGGAPAGGSAVPQRMLFSGLPLADVRAVLLGPTRRRVAFTPSSSGELTIELQDSGTDTNYALRVVGTDTGEVEQGRLTKVSAQAGSRIVMEVELAQAFSGTLRVVANAV
;
A
#
# COMPACT_ATOMS: atom_id res chain seq x y z
N MET A 1 13.76 -25.00 37.78
CA MET A 1 13.01 -23.92 37.10
C MET A 1 13.27 -24.01 35.61
N LYS A 2 12.20 -24.01 34.78
CA LYS A 2 12.40 -23.90 33.30
C LYS A 2 13.10 -22.56 33.04
N ASP A 3 14.19 -22.56 32.27
CA ASP A 3 14.96 -21.35 31.95
C ASP A 3 14.14 -20.45 31.01
N VAL A 4 13.50 -19.42 31.56
CA VAL A 4 12.61 -18.47 30.87
C VAL A 4 13.24 -17.10 30.84
N GLY A 5 13.16 -16.42 29.71
CA GLY A 5 13.68 -15.07 29.53
C GLY A 5 13.80 -14.70 28.07
N PHE A 6 14.34 -13.51 27.76
CA PHE A 6 14.71 -13.18 26.39
C PHE A 6 15.94 -13.96 25.93
N GLN A 7 15.85 -14.47 24.71
CA GLN A 7 16.95 -15.11 24.00
C GLN A 7 17.10 -14.49 22.61
N PHE A 8 18.22 -13.83 22.38
CA PHE A 8 18.68 -13.46 21.05
C PHE A 8 19.61 -14.58 20.57
N PRO A 9 19.23 -15.37 19.56
CA PRO A 9 20.04 -16.52 19.13
C PRO A 9 21.45 -16.10 18.72
N VAL A 10 22.44 -16.97 18.96
CA VAL A 10 23.79 -16.79 18.43
C VAL A 10 23.73 -16.90 16.92
N ASP A 11 24.45 -16.06 16.24
CA ASP A 11 24.67 -16.18 14.81
C ASP A 11 26.10 -16.66 14.54
N ASP A 12 26.19 -17.90 14.10
CA ASP A 12 27.47 -18.56 13.76
C ASP A 12 27.76 -18.41 12.25
N SER A 13 26.86 -17.80 11.47
CA SER A 13 26.99 -17.66 10.01
C SER A 13 27.74 -16.40 9.59
N GLY A 14 27.97 -15.47 10.52
CA GLY A 14 28.56 -14.17 10.21
C GLY A 14 27.58 -13.18 9.57
N GLN A 15 26.27 -13.50 9.53
CA GLN A 15 25.24 -12.58 9.06
C GLN A 15 25.05 -11.45 10.06
N TRP A 16 24.88 -10.23 9.55
CA TRP A 16 24.62 -9.05 10.35
C TRP A 16 23.30 -8.40 9.95
N ASP A 17 22.30 -8.46 10.84
CA ASP A 17 21.02 -7.81 10.66
C ASP A 17 21.17 -6.33 11.03
N GLY A 18 21.00 -5.42 10.08
CA GLY A 18 21.02 -3.97 10.31
C GLY A 18 19.76 -3.47 11.01
N PHE A 19 19.75 -2.17 11.35
CA PHE A 19 18.60 -1.53 12.02
C PHE A 19 17.35 -1.45 11.12
N ASN A 20 17.51 -1.23 9.82
CA ASN A 20 16.40 -1.05 8.88
C ASN A 20 15.83 -2.40 8.45
N ASP A 21 14.95 -2.99 9.29
CA ASP A 21 14.18 -4.18 8.92
C ASP A 21 13.14 -3.82 7.86
N PRO A 22 13.17 -4.42 6.66
CA PRO A 22 12.25 -4.07 5.57
C PRO A 22 10.77 -4.24 5.94
N GLY A 23 10.43 -5.23 6.78
CA GLY A 23 9.06 -5.45 7.24
C GLY A 23 8.55 -4.32 8.12
N ILE A 24 9.40 -3.79 9.01
CA ILE A 24 9.04 -2.66 9.89
C ILE A 24 9.05 -1.35 9.09
N GLU A 25 10.06 -1.11 8.27
CA GLU A 25 10.20 0.13 7.48
C GLU A 25 8.99 0.36 6.56
N HIS A 26 8.38 -0.72 6.06
CA HIS A 26 7.15 -0.66 5.26
C HIS A 26 5.99 0.05 5.97
N PHE A 27 5.94 0.03 7.30
CA PHE A 27 4.85 0.58 8.11
C PHE A 27 5.21 1.86 8.87
N THR A 28 6.37 2.47 8.62
CA THR A 28 6.84 3.61 9.43
C THR A 28 6.14 4.94 9.12
N GLY A 29 5.55 5.13 7.94
CA GLY A 29 4.97 6.41 7.50
C GLY A 29 3.71 6.81 8.29
N ASN A 30 2.68 5.96 8.29
CA ASN A 30 1.44 6.16 9.04
C ASN A 30 1.12 4.90 9.87
N ARG A 31 1.78 4.79 11.02
CA ARG A 31 1.79 3.57 11.85
C ARG A 31 0.40 3.13 12.30
N LEU A 32 -0.47 4.08 12.72
CA LEU A 32 -1.81 3.76 13.19
C LEU A 32 -2.77 3.37 12.06
N GLN A 33 -2.62 3.96 10.88
CA GLN A 33 -3.39 3.58 9.70
C GLN A 33 -3.12 2.12 9.33
N HIS A 34 -1.85 1.76 9.24
CA HIS A 34 -1.46 0.39 8.95
C HIS A 34 -1.94 -0.58 10.05
N LEU A 35 -1.82 -0.21 11.32
CA LEU A 35 -2.29 -1.04 12.42
C LEU A 35 -3.82 -1.23 12.36
N GLY A 36 -4.57 -0.13 12.11
CA GLY A 36 -6.03 -0.13 11.97
C GLY A 36 -6.53 -0.88 10.74
N ARG A 37 -5.67 -1.18 9.78
CA ARG A 37 -5.96 -1.99 8.60
C ARG A 37 -5.59 -3.46 8.80
N GLU A 38 -4.37 -3.75 9.23
CA GLU A 38 -3.81 -5.10 9.33
C GLU A 38 -4.45 -5.95 10.43
N VAL A 39 -4.69 -5.36 11.61
CA VAL A 39 -5.22 -6.14 12.73
C VAL A 39 -6.68 -6.56 12.48
N PRO A 40 -7.62 -5.66 12.12
CA PRO A 40 -8.99 -6.07 11.84
C PRO A 40 -9.09 -7.04 10.66
N GLN A 41 -8.25 -6.88 9.62
CA GLN A 41 -8.21 -7.83 8.51
C GLN A 41 -7.84 -9.23 8.98
N ASN A 42 -6.78 -9.36 9.80
CA ASN A 42 -6.37 -10.65 10.33
C ASN A 42 -7.45 -11.26 11.24
N THR A 43 -8.15 -10.42 12.01
CA THR A 43 -9.26 -10.82 12.88
C THR A 43 -10.44 -11.35 12.06
N ILE A 44 -10.88 -10.64 11.01
CA ILE A 44 -11.96 -11.08 10.12
C ILE A 44 -11.58 -12.38 9.40
N ASP A 45 -10.34 -12.49 8.93
CA ASP A 45 -9.85 -13.69 8.25
C ASP A 45 -9.78 -14.93 9.15
N ALA A 46 -9.64 -14.73 10.47
CA ALA A 46 -9.57 -15.80 11.48
C ALA A 46 -10.91 -16.05 12.20
N ARG A 47 -11.98 -15.32 11.84
CA ARG A 47 -13.27 -15.40 12.54
C ARG A 47 -13.88 -16.81 12.51
N THR A 48 -14.48 -17.19 13.61
CA THR A 48 -15.24 -18.46 13.77
C THR A 48 -16.75 -18.20 13.90
N GLY A 49 -17.14 -16.94 14.09
CA GLY A 49 -18.51 -16.48 14.23
C GLY A 49 -18.65 -14.98 13.95
N SER A 50 -19.87 -14.45 13.95
CA SER A 50 -20.15 -13.03 13.82
C SER A 50 -20.83 -12.48 15.06
N PRO A 51 -20.39 -11.31 15.53
CA PRO A 51 -19.25 -10.54 15.07
C PRO A 51 -17.89 -11.11 15.50
N ALA A 52 -16.85 -10.94 14.68
CA ALA A 52 -15.50 -10.92 15.19
C ALA A 52 -15.35 -9.66 16.06
N ARG A 53 -14.76 -9.78 17.25
CA ARG A 53 -14.65 -8.68 18.21
C ARG A 53 -13.21 -8.27 18.41
N ILE A 54 -12.97 -6.97 18.44
CA ILE A 54 -11.66 -6.38 18.79
C ILE A 54 -11.86 -5.45 19.98
N SER A 55 -11.01 -5.59 21.00
CA SER A 55 -10.90 -4.59 22.06
C SER A 55 -9.50 -3.98 22.08
N VAL A 56 -9.43 -2.65 22.16
CA VAL A 56 -8.19 -1.89 22.17
C VAL A 56 -8.08 -1.10 23.46
N ALA A 57 -6.97 -1.26 24.19
CA ALA A 57 -6.74 -0.55 25.43
C ALA A 57 -5.28 -0.07 25.53
N LEU A 58 -5.09 1.16 25.95
CA LEU A 58 -3.79 1.67 26.38
C LEU A 58 -3.66 1.48 27.88
N ILE A 59 -2.78 0.59 28.29
CA ILE A 59 -2.53 0.32 29.70
C ILE A 59 -1.16 0.86 30.11
N LYS A 60 -1.01 1.11 31.41
CA LYS A 60 0.24 1.54 32.03
C LYS A 60 0.69 0.45 32.99
N VAL A 61 1.89 -0.07 32.79
CA VAL A 61 2.45 -1.14 33.60
C VAL A 61 3.80 -0.72 34.19
N PRO A 62 4.16 -1.14 35.42
CA PRO A 62 5.50 -0.92 35.94
C PRO A 62 6.54 -1.54 34.99
N ALA A 63 7.59 -0.81 34.61
CA ALA A 63 8.63 -1.33 33.72
C ALA A 63 9.27 -2.61 34.26
N ALA A 64 9.46 -2.69 35.56
CA ALA A 64 9.98 -3.88 36.22
C ALA A 64 9.06 -5.13 36.10
N SER A 65 7.77 -4.95 35.78
CA SER A 65 6.83 -6.05 35.55
C SER A 65 6.87 -6.61 34.12
N LEU A 66 7.66 -5.97 33.22
CA LEU A 66 7.86 -6.50 31.88
C LEU A 66 8.69 -7.79 31.94
N PRO A 67 8.16 -8.91 31.46
CA PRO A 67 8.93 -10.16 31.45
C PRO A 67 10.18 -10.03 30.59
N GLY A 68 11.33 -10.39 31.17
CA GLY A 68 12.63 -10.26 30.48
C GLY A 68 13.12 -8.81 30.32
N HIS A 69 12.67 -7.88 31.19
CA HIS A 69 13.05 -6.47 31.16
C HIS A 69 14.57 -6.27 31.17
N ALA A 70 15.30 -6.97 32.04
CA ALA A 70 16.73 -6.81 32.19
C ALA A 70 17.50 -7.26 30.91
N GLU A 71 17.10 -8.40 30.35
CA GLU A 71 17.72 -8.93 29.12
C GLU A 71 17.42 -8.06 27.89
N LEU A 72 16.20 -7.53 27.81
CA LEU A 72 15.83 -6.60 26.74
C LEU A 72 16.60 -5.30 26.85
N ALA A 73 16.76 -4.76 28.08
CA ALA A 73 17.53 -3.55 28.32
C ALA A 73 19.02 -3.76 27.99
N ASP A 74 19.61 -4.91 28.34
CA ASP A 74 20.98 -5.24 27.97
C ASP A 74 21.14 -5.32 26.43
N ALA A 75 20.21 -5.99 25.73
CA ALA A 75 20.24 -6.09 24.27
C ALA A 75 20.12 -4.71 23.60
N ILE A 76 19.21 -3.84 24.05
CA ILE A 76 19.04 -2.47 23.53
C ILE A 76 20.32 -1.64 23.75
N ASN A 77 20.94 -1.73 24.92
CA ASN A 77 22.20 -1.03 25.20
C ASN A 77 23.36 -1.53 24.31
N ARG A 78 23.39 -2.83 23.98
CA ARG A 78 24.37 -3.41 23.05
C ARG A 78 24.11 -2.98 21.61
N CYS A 79 22.85 -2.97 21.19
CA CYS A 79 22.45 -2.43 19.89
C CYS A 79 22.81 -0.94 19.76
N ALA A 80 22.67 -0.13 20.82
CA ALA A 80 23.11 1.26 20.82
C ALA A 80 24.61 1.40 20.56
N LYS A 81 25.43 0.52 21.16
CA LYS A 81 26.88 0.50 20.90
C LYS A 81 27.21 0.07 19.48
N ALA A 82 26.55 -0.97 18.97
CA ALA A 82 26.70 -1.42 17.59
C ALA A 82 26.30 -0.33 16.59
N ALA A 83 25.16 0.32 16.80
CA ALA A 83 24.67 1.43 15.98
C ALA A 83 25.66 2.61 15.91
N ALA A 84 26.33 2.92 17.04
CA ALA A 84 27.36 3.96 17.09
C ALA A 84 28.61 3.56 16.29
N GLN A 85 29.00 2.29 16.32
CA GLN A 85 30.10 1.74 15.51
C GLN A 85 29.77 1.79 14.01
N ASP A 86 28.53 1.45 13.65
CA ASP A 86 28.04 1.48 12.27
C ASP A 86 27.75 2.92 11.77
N LYS A 87 27.92 3.95 12.63
CA LYS A 87 27.65 5.35 12.33
C LYS A 87 26.23 5.61 11.82
N SER A 88 25.25 4.86 12.32
CA SER A 88 23.85 4.97 11.94
C SER A 88 23.11 5.92 12.89
N ASP A 89 23.00 7.21 12.54
CA ASP A 89 22.33 8.23 13.37
C ASP A 89 20.89 7.85 13.72
N LYS A 90 20.13 7.27 12.74
CA LYS A 90 18.76 6.81 12.96
C LYS A 90 18.69 5.72 14.03
N ALA A 91 19.59 4.74 13.98
CA ALA A 91 19.65 3.65 14.94
C ALA A 91 20.13 4.15 16.32
N VAL A 92 21.15 5.00 16.38
CA VAL A 92 21.65 5.60 17.62
C VAL A 92 20.54 6.37 18.35
N LYS A 93 19.79 7.19 17.61
CA LYS A 93 18.65 7.92 18.17
C LYS A 93 17.58 6.97 18.70
N PHE A 94 17.20 5.97 17.91
CA PHE A 94 16.18 4.99 18.30
C PHE A 94 16.56 4.24 19.57
N PHE A 95 17.74 3.65 19.62
CA PHE A 95 18.18 2.87 20.79
C PHE A 95 18.42 3.75 22.03
N GLY A 96 18.83 5.01 21.84
CA GLY A 96 18.91 5.99 22.91
C GLY A 96 17.55 6.29 23.55
N GLU A 97 16.51 6.48 22.74
CA GLU A 97 15.14 6.69 23.23
C GLU A 97 14.55 5.38 23.83
N ALA A 98 14.80 4.24 23.22
CA ALA A 98 14.39 2.93 23.74
C ALA A 98 14.99 2.64 25.12
N ALA A 99 16.27 2.95 25.34
CA ALA A 99 16.93 2.80 26.63
C ALA A 99 16.29 3.72 27.71
N LYS A 100 15.94 4.95 27.37
CA LYS A 100 15.23 5.87 28.27
C LYS A 100 13.85 5.34 28.64
N LEU A 101 13.11 4.80 27.68
CA LEU A 101 11.79 4.21 27.92
C LEU A 101 11.87 3.03 28.88
N LEU A 102 12.82 2.11 28.71
CA LEU A 102 13.00 0.98 29.63
C LEU A 102 13.48 1.40 31.02
N ALA A 103 14.21 2.50 31.14
CA ALA A 103 14.65 3.04 32.43
C ALA A 103 13.52 3.82 33.15
N ALA A 104 12.41 4.12 32.47
CA ALA A 104 11.28 4.80 33.09
C ALA A 104 10.59 3.89 34.14
N ARG A 105 9.89 4.51 35.08
CA ARG A 105 9.13 3.80 36.14
C ARG A 105 8.03 2.91 35.53
N ASP A 106 7.35 3.43 34.53
CA ASP A 106 6.19 2.82 33.93
C ASP A 106 6.31 2.81 32.40
N LEU A 107 5.83 1.74 31.77
CA LEU A 107 5.70 1.58 30.33
C LEU A 107 4.25 1.71 29.90
N LYS A 108 4.02 2.35 28.77
CA LYS A 108 2.72 2.31 28.07
C LYS A 108 2.69 1.11 27.14
N VAL A 109 1.62 0.33 27.21
CA VAL A 109 1.40 -0.85 26.39
C VAL A 109 0.07 -0.70 25.68
N LEU A 110 0.09 -0.73 24.36
CA LEU A 110 -1.13 -0.80 23.58
C LEU A 110 -1.50 -2.28 23.43
N GLN A 111 -2.63 -2.65 24.02
CA GLN A 111 -3.18 -4.00 23.91
C GLN A 111 -4.30 -4.02 22.87
N ILE A 112 -4.21 -4.96 21.93
CA ILE A 112 -5.26 -5.25 20.96
C ILE A 112 -5.60 -6.71 21.10
N ARG A 113 -6.86 -6.98 21.45
CA ARG A 113 -7.38 -8.32 21.65
C ARG A 113 -8.46 -8.61 20.63
N ASP A 114 -8.39 -9.75 19.98
CA ASP A 114 -9.49 -10.30 19.23
C ASP A 114 -10.20 -11.43 19.98
N ALA A 115 -11.46 -11.66 19.64
CA ALA A 115 -12.29 -12.76 20.13
C ALA A 115 -13.27 -13.21 19.04
N ASN A 116 -13.88 -14.35 19.20
CA ASN A 116 -14.65 -15.06 18.17
C ASN A 116 -13.80 -15.40 16.92
N THR A 117 -12.54 -15.75 17.18
CA THR A 117 -11.56 -16.16 16.16
C THR A 117 -10.97 -17.52 16.50
N THR A 118 -10.26 -18.12 15.57
CA THR A 118 -9.53 -19.39 15.83
C THR A 118 -8.40 -19.22 16.84
N GLY A 119 -7.99 -17.98 17.14
CA GLY A 119 -6.71 -17.71 17.74
C GLY A 119 -5.54 -18.10 16.83
N LEU A 120 -4.32 -17.98 17.32
CA LEU A 120 -3.12 -18.44 16.61
C LEU A 120 -2.86 -19.91 16.92
N VAL A 121 -3.40 -20.78 16.08
CA VAL A 121 -3.33 -22.23 16.24
C VAL A 121 -1.88 -22.72 16.25
N GLY A 122 -1.52 -23.51 17.26
CA GLY A 122 -0.23 -24.16 17.41
C GLY A 122 -0.16 -25.57 16.80
N PRO A 123 0.88 -26.34 17.16
CA PRO A 123 2.03 -26.00 17.99
C PRO A 123 3.02 -25.04 17.34
N CYS A 124 4.02 -24.53 18.09
CA CYS A 124 5.06 -23.63 17.54
C CYS A 124 6.04 -24.40 16.63
N ARG A 125 5.59 -24.77 15.44
CA ARG A 125 6.38 -25.45 14.39
C ARG A 125 5.97 -24.93 13.02
N ASN A 126 6.85 -25.10 12.04
CA ASN A 126 6.56 -24.69 10.67
C ASN A 126 5.25 -25.30 10.17
N GLY A 127 4.49 -24.50 9.43
CA GLY A 127 3.17 -24.89 8.91
C GLY A 127 1.98 -24.55 9.84
N THR A 128 2.20 -23.88 10.98
CA THR A 128 1.12 -23.44 11.86
C THR A 128 0.98 -21.91 11.91
N PRO A 129 -0.23 -21.37 12.16
CA PRO A 129 -0.46 -19.93 12.30
C PRO A 129 0.40 -19.26 13.38
N PHE A 130 0.57 -19.91 14.54
CA PHE A 130 1.41 -19.38 15.62
C PHE A 130 2.88 -19.23 15.19
N PHE A 131 3.42 -20.25 14.53
CA PHE A 131 4.79 -20.18 14.00
C PHE A 131 4.92 -19.12 12.90
N ALA A 132 3.94 -19.04 12.01
CA ALA A 132 3.92 -18.06 10.92
C ALA A 132 3.95 -16.61 11.44
N MET A 133 3.21 -16.32 12.50
CA MET A 133 3.17 -14.98 13.12
C MET A 133 4.52 -14.60 13.73
N LEU A 134 5.15 -15.49 14.49
CA LEU A 134 6.29 -15.15 15.33
C LEU A 134 7.64 -15.55 14.74
N LYS A 135 7.73 -16.70 14.06
CA LYS A 135 9.00 -17.34 13.69
C LYS A 135 9.30 -17.29 12.19
N ALA A 136 8.27 -17.41 11.33
CA ALA A 136 8.50 -17.43 9.91
C ALA A 136 8.84 -16.03 9.37
N THR A 137 9.66 -15.97 8.32
CA THR A 137 9.92 -14.78 7.52
C THR A 137 9.47 -15.08 6.10
N GLY A 138 8.73 -14.14 5.46
CA GLY A 138 8.26 -14.32 4.09
C GLY A 138 7.19 -15.42 3.89
N GLN A 139 6.55 -15.89 4.96
CA GLN A 139 5.48 -16.90 4.90
C GLN A 139 4.24 -16.43 5.63
N SER A 140 3.06 -16.72 5.06
CA SER A 140 1.76 -16.65 5.73
C SER A 140 1.10 -18.01 5.59
N HIS A 141 0.87 -18.71 6.71
CA HIS A 141 0.11 -19.95 6.73
C HIS A 141 -1.33 -19.66 7.16
N LYS A 142 -2.22 -19.51 6.17
CA LYS A 142 -3.67 -19.52 6.42
C LYS A 142 -4.22 -20.79 5.79
N PRO A 143 -5.07 -21.57 6.46
CA PRO A 143 -5.71 -22.75 5.90
C PRO A 143 -6.59 -22.35 4.71
N GLY A 144 -6.62 -23.17 3.67
CA GLY A 144 -7.29 -22.89 2.40
C GLY A 144 -6.36 -22.27 1.36
N THR A 145 -6.77 -22.18 0.12
CA THR A 145 -6.05 -21.73 -1.08
C THR A 145 -5.42 -20.33 -1.03
N SER A 146 -4.99 -19.87 0.14
CA SER A 146 -4.44 -18.56 0.39
C SER A 146 -2.95 -18.50 0.03
N THR A 147 -2.65 -18.30 -1.24
CA THR A 147 -1.43 -17.64 -1.70
C THR A 147 -1.57 -16.17 -1.36
N GLY A 148 -1.47 -15.82 -0.10
CA GLY A 148 -1.66 -14.46 0.30
C GLY A 148 -0.43 -13.88 0.90
N SER A 149 -0.31 -12.60 0.83
CA SER A 149 0.65 -11.66 1.38
C SER A 149 1.90 -12.31 2.01
N TYR A 150 3.04 -11.84 1.66
CA TYR A 150 4.38 -12.29 2.07
C TYR A 150 4.64 -12.32 3.60
N GLY A 151 3.58 -12.34 4.42
CA GLY A 151 3.68 -12.27 5.87
C GLY A 151 4.26 -10.94 6.37
N ILE A 152 4.09 -9.86 5.62
CA ILE A 152 4.60 -8.52 5.97
C ILE A 152 3.67 -7.86 7.01
N GLY A 153 2.34 -8.01 6.91
CA GLY A 153 1.37 -7.36 7.79
C GLY A 153 1.59 -7.59 9.29
N LYS A 154 2.19 -8.74 9.65
CA LYS A 154 2.58 -9.04 11.04
C LYS A 154 3.62 -8.08 11.64
N PHE A 155 4.28 -7.24 10.83
CA PHE A 155 5.24 -6.25 11.31
C PHE A 155 4.59 -4.91 11.71
N ALA A 156 3.33 -4.66 11.33
CA ALA A 156 2.63 -3.44 11.72
C ALA A 156 2.63 -3.20 13.25
N PRO A 157 2.37 -4.18 14.13
CA PRO A 157 2.48 -4.00 15.58
C PRO A 157 3.90 -3.61 16.04
N PHE A 158 4.95 -4.13 15.37
CA PHE A 158 6.34 -3.79 15.71
C PHE A 158 6.71 -2.37 15.28
N ALA A 159 6.16 -1.88 14.17
CA ALA A 159 6.37 -0.51 13.71
C ALA A 159 5.75 0.53 14.67
N VAL A 160 4.69 0.16 15.40
CA VAL A 160 4.02 1.00 16.39
C VAL A 160 4.76 1.01 17.73
N SER A 161 5.56 -0.01 18.02
CA SER A 161 6.34 -0.12 19.26
C SER A 161 7.64 0.68 19.18
N ASP A 162 7.84 1.63 20.08
CA ASP A 162 9.12 2.35 20.20
C ASP A 162 10.23 1.49 20.83
N LEU A 163 9.92 0.24 21.20
CA LEU A 163 10.86 -0.80 21.60
C LEU A 163 10.97 -1.93 20.56
N ARG A 164 10.22 -1.84 19.45
CA ARG A 164 10.10 -2.92 18.46
C ARG A 164 9.86 -4.28 19.11
N THR A 165 9.04 -4.28 20.18
CA THR A 165 8.79 -5.46 21.02
C THR A 165 7.30 -5.66 21.20
N VAL A 166 6.83 -6.86 20.87
CA VAL A 166 5.43 -7.27 20.97
C VAL A 166 5.34 -8.61 21.68
N PHE A 167 4.44 -8.71 22.65
CA PHE A 167 4.04 -9.99 23.25
C PHE A 167 2.74 -10.46 22.62
N VAL A 168 2.68 -11.74 22.34
CA VAL A 168 1.50 -12.41 21.80
C VAL A 168 1.03 -13.41 22.83
N SER A 169 -0.23 -13.29 23.22
CA SER A 169 -0.94 -14.27 24.04
C SER A 169 -2.14 -14.77 23.24
N THR A 170 -2.30 -16.07 23.10
CA THR A 170 -3.37 -16.65 22.28
C THR A 170 -3.97 -17.88 22.94
N VAL A 171 -5.29 -18.01 22.79
CA VAL A 171 -6.04 -19.22 23.14
C VAL A 171 -6.63 -19.79 21.87
N TRP A 172 -6.45 -21.07 21.64
CA TRP A 172 -6.98 -21.80 20.52
C TRP A 172 -7.42 -23.20 20.94
N THR A 173 -8.27 -23.83 20.14
CA THR A 173 -8.82 -25.16 20.43
C THR A 173 -8.32 -26.15 19.40
N ASP A 174 -7.84 -27.30 19.83
CA ASP A 174 -7.43 -28.39 18.93
C ASP A 174 -8.64 -29.20 18.42
N ASP A 175 -8.39 -30.14 17.51
CA ASP A 175 -9.40 -31.01 16.90
C ASP A 175 -10.13 -31.91 17.94
N LYS A 176 -9.59 -32.03 19.16
CA LYS A 176 -10.17 -32.78 20.25
C LYS A 176 -11.00 -31.90 21.19
N GLY A 177 -11.10 -30.59 20.89
CA GLY A 177 -11.79 -29.64 21.75
C GLY A 177 -10.98 -29.18 22.97
N THR A 178 -9.68 -29.45 23.02
CA THR A 178 -8.81 -29.02 24.12
C THR A 178 -8.33 -27.58 23.89
N HIS A 179 -8.49 -26.73 24.89
CA HIS A 179 -7.99 -25.36 24.87
C HIS A 179 -6.50 -25.32 25.17
N HIS A 180 -5.75 -24.63 24.32
CA HIS A 180 -4.33 -24.38 24.49
C HIS A 180 -4.09 -22.88 24.67
N HIS A 181 -3.18 -22.54 25.58
CA HIS A 181 -2.81 -21.15 25.83
C HIS A 181 -1.30 -20.97 25.58
N TYR A 182 -0.93 -20.08 24.64
CA TYR A 182 0.45 -19.78 24.34
C TYR A 182 0.76 -18.32 24.61
N VAL A 183 1.91 -18.06 25.24
CA VAL A 183 2.44 -16.70 25.43
C VAL A 183 3.89 -16.65 24.95
N GLN A 184 4.22 -15.71 24.09
CA GLN A 184 5.57 -15.47 23.63
C GLN A 184 5.81 -13.99 23.33
N GLY A 185 6.98 -13.46 23.74
CA GLY A 185 7.46 -12.15 23.28
C GLY A 185 8.34 -12.28 22.06
N LYS A 186 8.33 -11.28 21.18
CA LYS A 186 9.28 -11.10 20.08
C LYS A 186 9.76 -9.66 20.04
N SER A 187 11.08 -9.49 19.85
CA SER A 187 11.72 -8.20 19.67
C SER A 187 12.50 -8.22 18.35
N VAL A 188 12.41 -7.15 17.54
CA VAL A 188 13.10 -7.00 16.26
C VAL A 188 14.03 -5.79 16.35
N LEU A 189 15.27 -6.03 16.78
CA LEU A 189 16.30 -5.00 16.96
C LEU A 189 17.29 -5.03 15.79
N MET A 190 18.58 -5.00 16.08
CA MET A 190 19.67 -5.25 15.14
C MET A 190 20.67 -6.24 15.74
N SER A 191 21.53 -6.81 14.92
CA SER A 191 22.63 -7.66 15.42
C SER A 191 23.54 -6.89 16.36
N HIS A 192 24.03 -7.59 17.38
CA HIS A 192 24.90 -6.99 18.40
C HIS A 192 25.81 -8.03 19.03
N LEU A 193 26.89 -7.60 19.66
CA LEU A 193 27.79 -8.49 20.40
C LEU A 193 27.31 -8.67 21.84
N ASP A 194 27.29 -9.90 22.32
CA ASP A 194 27.03 -10.21 23.73
C ASP A 194 28.24 -9.92 24.63
N ALA A 195 28.15 -10.23 25.93
CA ALA A 195 29.23 -10.03 26.88
C ALA A 195 30.49 -10.87 26.58
N LYS A 196 30.33 -11.93 25.80
CA LYS A 196 31.43 -12.86 25.40
C LYS A 196 32.00 -12.52 24.03
N GLY A 197 31.51 -11.45 23.39
CA GLY A 197 31.89 -11.08 22.03
C GLY A 197 31.26 -11.94 20.94
N GLN A 198 30.23 -12.74 21.26
CA GLN A 198 29.52 -13.55 20.28
C GLN A 198 28.44 -12.70 19.58
N THR A 199 28.33 -12.82 18.27
CA THR A 199 27.26 -12.18 17.49
C THR A 199 25.91 -12.77 17.86
N ARG A 200 24.95 -11.88 18.16
CA ARG A 200 23.55 -12.19 18.40
C ARG A 200 22.71 -11.66 17.25
N ARG A 201 21.72 -12.44 16.81
CA ARG A 201 20.76 -12.00 15.79
C ARG A 201 19.95 -10.80 16.28
N GLY A 202 19.50 -9.95 15.36
CA GLY A 202 18.66 -8.80 15.66
C GLY A 202 17.28 -9.21 16.20
N THR A 203 16.77 -10.39 15.87
CA THR A 203 15.49 -10.90 16.36
C THR A 203 15.67 -11.76 17.60
N GLY A 204 15.03 -11.37 18.70
CA GLY A 204 14.98 -12.09 19.97
C GLY A 204 13.58 -12.53 20.37
N PHE A 205 13.50 -13.53 21.23
CA PHE A 205 12.23 -14.10 21.71
C PHE A 205 12.24 -14.24 23.22
N TRP A 206 11.16 -13.83 23.86
CA TRP A 206 10.88 -14.15 25.25
C TRP A 206 10.06 -15.43 25.33
N GLY A 207 10.41 -16.30 26.26
CA GLY A 207 9.78 -17.61 26.47
C GLY A 207 10.79 -18.60 27.03
N HIS A 208 10.63 -19.88 26.71
CA HIS A 208 11.67 -20.88 27.01
C HIS A 208 12.92 -20.56 26.16
N ARG A 209 14.06 -20.28 26.80
CA ARG A 209 15.30 -19.92 26.11
C ARG A 209 15.78 -21.00 25.15
N LYS A 210 15.74 -22.27 25.61
CA LYS A 210 16.07 -23.39 24.74
C LYS A 210 15.05 -23.52 23.61
N GLY A 211 15.47 -23.32 22.37
CA GLY A 211 14.63 -23.38 21.19
C GLY A 211 13.75 -22.14 20.97
N CYS A 212 13.84 -21.12 21.86
CA CYS A 212 13.00 -19.91 21.78
C CYS A 212 11.50 -20.27 21.67
N LEU A 213 10.99 -21.11 22.52
CA LEU A 213 9.62 -21.64 22.47
C LEU A 213 8.65 -20.82 23.34
N PRO A 214 7.35 -20.80 23.00
CA PRO A 214 6.34 -20.13 23.82
C PRO A 214 6.18 -20.83 25.20
N LEU A 215 5.67 -20.08 26.16
CA LEU A 215 5.13 -20.66 27.37
C LEU A 215 3.72 -21.19 27.08
N THR A 216 3.47 -22.41 27.51
CA THR A 216 2.18 -23.10 27.38
C THR A 216 1.48 -23.27 28.74
N GLU A 217 2.20 -23.00 29.80
CA GLU A 217 1.69 -22.99 31.18
C GLU A 217 1.82 -21.57 31.74
N LEU A 218 0.73 -20.99 32.19
CA LEU A 218 0.68 -19.64 32.73
C LEU A 218 1.02 -19.64 34.23
N GLY A 219 2.29 -19.85 34.54
CA GLY A 219 2.81 -19.69 35.91
C GLY A 219 3.03 -18.22 36.28
N ASP A 220 3.63 -17.97 37.44
CA ASP A 220 3.93 -16.61 37.96
C ASP A 220 4.83 -15.76 37.04
N GLN A 221 5.48 -16.38 36.05
CA GLN A 221 6.34 -15.73 35.07
C GLN A 221 5.56 -14.93 34.02
N VAL A 222 4.24 -15.22 33.87
CA VAL A 222 3.35 -14.49 32.98
C VAL A 222 2.47 -13.57 33.82
N PRO A 223 2.73 -12.25 33.83
CA PRO A 223 1.91 -11.32 34.59
C PRO A 223 0.46 -11.30 34.07
N ASN A 224 -0.49 -10.98 34.93
CA ASN A 224 -1.93 -11.01 34.59
C ASN A 224 -2.25 -10.15 33.34
N TRP A 225 -1.60 -9.01 33.19
CA TRP A 225 -1.86 -8.14 32.04
C TRP A 225 -1.42 -8.72 30.68
N LEU A 226 -0.57 -9.77 30.66
CA LEU A 226 -0.24 -10.53 29.45
C LEU A 226 -1.12 -11.74 29.20
N ARG A 227 -1.94 -12.12 30.17
CA ARG A 227 -2.82 -13.28 30.02
C ARG A 227 -4.02 -12.90 29.17
N MET A 228 -4.52 -13.86 28.40
CA MET A 228 -5.77 -13.69 27.70
C MET A 228 -6.93 -13.89 28.69
N SER A 229 -7.25 -12.84 29.44
CA SER A 229 -8.41 -12.76 30.31
C SER A 229 -9.02 -11.38 30.17
N SER A 230 -10.34 -11.28 30.17
CA SER A 230 -11.00 -9.97 30.28
C SER A 230 -10.95 -9.51 31.74
N ALA A 231 -10.98 -8.18 31.95
CA ALA A 231 -11.06 -7.61 33.28
C ALA A 231 -12.36 -8.03 34.00
N ASP A 232 -13.38 -8.43 33.27
CA ASP A 232 -14.71 -8.89 33.77
C ASP A 232 -14.90 -10.40 33.65
N GLY A 233 -13.88 -11.17 33.24
CA GLY A 233 -13.99 -12.64 33.08
C GLY A 233 -14.82 -13.09 31.87
N SER A 234 -15.37 -12.17 31.07
CA SER A 234 -16.33 -12.48 29.98
C SER A 234 -15.71 -13.20 28.80
N LEU A 235 -14.38 -13.16 28.66
CA LEU A 235 -13.64 -13.81 27.57
C LEU A 235 -12.82 -15.03 28.05
N GLU A 236 -12.93 -15.41 29.30
CA GLU A 236 -12.27 -16.62 29.83
C GLU A 236 -12.79 -17.85 29.07
N GLY A 237 -11.86 -18.55 28.39
CA GLY A 237 -12.21 -19.74 27.58
C GLY A 237 -12.59 -19.44 26.12
N GLN A 238 -12.68 -18.19 25.67
CA GLN A 238 -12.91 -17.88 24.27
C GLN A 238 -11.58 -17.90 23.48
N CYS A 239 -11.61 -18.51 22.29
CA CYS A 239 -10.46 -18.45 21.37
C CYS A 239 -10.23 -17.04 20.87
N GLY A 240 -8.95 -16.70 20.70
CA GLY A 240 -8.53 -15.38 20.22
C GLY A 240 -7.07 -15.09 20.49
N THR A 241 -6.66 -13.86 20.20
CA THR A 241 -5.27 -13.41 20.33
C THR A 241 -5.21 -12.01 20.96
N THR A 242 -4.26 -11.80 21.85
CA THR A 242 -3.91 -10.48 22.39
C THR A 242 -2.51 -10.13 21.92
N LEU A 243 -2.38 -8.98 21.24
CA LEU A 243 -1.14 -8.33 20.92
C LEU A 243 -0.87 -7.26 21.98
N SER A 244 0.21 -7.39 22.73
CA SER A 244 0.67 -6.38 23.68
C SER A 244 1.90 -5.68 23.11
N ILE A 245 1.70 -4.47 22.58
CA ILE A 245 2.71 -3.64 21.93
C ILE A 245 3.40 -2.81 22.99
N ILE A 246 4.66 -3.11 23.27
CA ILE A 246 5.41 -2.53 24.38
C ILE A 246 6.03 -1.18 23.98
N GLY A 247 5.92 -0.17 24.85
CA GLY A 247 6.53 1.15 24.60
C GLY A 247 5.77 1.92 23.51
N TYR A 248 4.46 1.92 23.56
CA TYR A 248 3.65 2.72 22.64
C TYR A 248 3.58 4.17 23.09
N SER A 249 4.00 5.09 22.22
CA SER A 249 3.84 6.53 22.42
C SER A 249 2.64 7.04 21.64
N PRO A 250 1.48 7.27 22.31
CA PRO A 250 0.26 7.67 21.63
C PRO A 250 0.40 9.06 21.02
N VAL A 251 -0.04 9.22 19.77
CA VAL A 251 -0.28 10.53 19.17
C VAL A 251 -1.51 11.17 19.80
N LYS A 252 -1.64 12.49 19.66
CA LYS A 252 -2.85 13.21 20.12
C LYS A 252 -4.10 12.60 19.44
N ASN A 253 -5.14 12.36 20.20
CA ASN A 253 -6.42 11.78 19.72
C ASN A 253 -6.25 10.43 19.01
N TRP A 254 -5.31 9.58 19.48
CA TRP A 254 -5.02 8.31 18.84
C TRP A 254 -6.25 7.38 18.75
N GLN A 255 -7.20 7.46 19.70
CA GLN A 255 -8.45 6.70 19.66
C GLN A 255 -9.30 7.09 18.45
N GLN A 256 -9.46 8.40 18.21
CA GLN A 256 -10.21 8.93 17.07
C GLN A 256 -9.50 8.61 15.75
N VAL A 257 -8.18 8.73 15.70
CA VAL A 257 -7.37 8.35 14.52
C VAL A 257 -7.55 6.87 14.21
N LEU A 258 -7.45 6.00 15.21
CA LEU A 258 -7.63 4.56 15.02
C LEU A 258 -9.07 4.22 14.60
N THR A 259 -10.06 4.88 15.24
CA THR A 259 -11.49 4.75 14.87
C THR A 259 -11.71 5.07 13.40
N ALA A 260 -11.23 6.22 12.96
CA ALA A 260 -11.37 6.65 11.58
C ALA A 260 -10.76 5.66 10.59
N ASN A 261 -9.53 5.20 10.86
CA ASN A 261 -8.86 4.22 10.01
C ASN A 261 -9.59 2.86 9.96
N ILE A 262 -10.17 2.41 11.07
CA ILE A 262 -10.94 1.16 11.09
C ILE A 262 -12.25 1.34 10.30
N VAL A 263 -12.98 2.42 10.53
CA VAL A 263 -14.24 2.70 9.83
C VAL A 263 -14.02 2.85 8.33
N GLU A 264 -13.01 3.62 7.92
CA GLU A 264 -12.63 3.81 6.52
C GLU A 264 -12.39 2.48 5.80
N ASN A 265 -11.67 1.58 6.42
CA ASN A 265 -11.29 0.33 5.78
C ASN A 265 -12.34 -0.78 5.91
N PHE A 266 -13.19 -0.77 6.95
CA PHE A 266 -14.06 -1.91 7.28
C PHE A 266 -15.54 -1.55 7.41
N PHE A 267 -15.98 -0.40 6.89
CA PHE A 267 -17.38 0.03 7.00
C PHE A 267 -18.39 -1.03 6.51
N GLY A 268 -18.04 -1.81 5.49
CA GLY A 268 -18.90 -2.90 5.00
C GLY A 268 -19.05 -4.04 6.01
N ALA A 269 -17.96 -4.49 6.62
CA ALA A 269 -18.00 -5.54 7.65
C ALA A 269 -18.68 -5.06 8.94
N ILE A 270 -18.45 -3.81 9.33
CA ILE A 270 -19.08 -3.19 10.50
C ILE A 270 -20.59 -3.10 10.28
N TRP A 271 -21.03 -2.58 9.14
CA TRP A 271 -22.44 -2.46 8.81
C TRP A 271 -23.17 -3.79 8.81
N ARG A 272 -22.55 -4.87 8.34
CA ARG A 272 -23.14 -6.21 8.36
C ARG A 272 -23.11 -6.90 9.73
N GLY A 273 -22.56 -6.25 10.76
CA GLY A 273 -22.38 -6.87 12.08
C GLY A 273 -21.37 -8.02 12.06
N GLU A 274 -20.41 -7.99 11.14
CA GLU A 274 -19.34 -8.99 11.04
C GLU A 274 -18.11 -8.61 11.87
N LEU A 275 -17.95 -7.30 12.17
CA LEU A 275 -16.87 -6.72 12.97
C LEU A 275 -17.43 -5.72 13.97
N GLU A 276 -17.03 -5.87 15.23
CA GLU A 276 -17.23 -4.91 16.32
C GLU A 276 -15.90 -4.55 16.96
N VAL A 277 -15.68 -3.26 17.24
CA VAL A 277 -14.45 -2.79 17.86
C VAL A 277 -14.77 -1.88 19.03
N GLU A 278 -14.22 -2.20 20.21
CA GLU A 278 -14.27 -1.37 21.39
C GLU A 278 -12.90 -0.74 21.66
N ILE A 279 -12.83 0.58 21.70
CA ILE A 279 -11.62 1.31 22.04
C ILE A 279 -11.81 1.93 23.42
N LYS A 280 -11.02 1.48 24.38
CA LYS A 280 -11.11 2.01 25.75
C LYS A 280 -10.87 3.53 25.77
N ASP A 281 -11.76 4.24 26.46
CA ASP A 281 -11.78 5.71 26.51
C ASP A 281 -11.93 6.38 25.13
N GLY A 282 -12.53 5.67 24.17
CA GLY A 282 -12.80 6.09 22.82
C GLY A 282 -14.14 5.58 22.30
N PRO A 283 -14.43 5.72 20.99
CA PRO A 283 -15.68 5.23 20.42
C PRO A 283 -15.78 3.70 20.42
N THR A 284 -17.01 3.19 20.57
CA THR A 284 -17.36 1.81 20.24
C THR A 284 -17.88 1.77 18.81
N ILE A 285 -17.29 0.94 17.97
CA ILE A 285 -17.54 0.84 16.53
C ILE A 285 -18.40 -0.39 16.26
N THR A 286 -19.66 -0.17 15.91
CA THR A 286 -20.66 -1.21 15.61
C THR A 286 -21.57 -0.75 14.48
N ALA A 287 -22.41 -1.64 13.97
CA ALA A 287 -23.45 -1.26 13.00
C ALA A 287 -24.40 -0.16 13.52
N ALA A 288 -24.62 -0.08 14.84
CA ALA A 288 -25.49 0.92 15.44
C ALA A 288 -24.80 2.29 15.62
N THR A 289 -23.48 2.34 15.72
CA THR A 289 -22.75 3.57 16.05
C THR A 289 -22.04 4.19 14.85
N ILE A 290 -21.88 3.45 13.74
CA ILE A 290 -21.07 3.88 12.58
C ILE A 290 -21.53 5.21 11.99
N ASP A 291 -22.85 5.48 11.92
CA ASP A 291 -23.38 6.73 11.38
C ASP A 291 -23.00 7.93 12.27
N ALA A 292 -23.10 7.77 13.58
CA ALA A 292 -22.69 8.79 14.54
C ALA A 292 -21.18 9.08 14.44
N ILE A 293 -20.36 8.02 14.27
CA ILE A 293 -18.90 8.16 14.11
C ILE A 293 -18.56 8.93 12.83
N LEU A 294 -19.23 8.66 11.72
CA LEU A 294 -19.00 9.35 10.44
C LEU A 294 -19.35 10.84 10.51
N THR A 295 -20.22 11.25 11.42
CA THR A 295 -20.59 12.65 11.64
C THR A 295 -19.84 13.32 12.78
N ASP A 296 -19.09 12.57 13.59
CA ASP A 296 -18.33 13.09 14.74
C ASP A 296 -17.20 14.01 14.29
N SER A 297 -17.28 15.28 14.73
CA SER A 297 -16.31 16.31 14.39
C SER A 297 -14.91 16.02 14.92
N SER A 298 -14.80 15.33 16.06
CA SER A 298 -13.50 14.96 16.66
C SER A 298 -12.79 13.87 15.87
N VAL A 299 -13.55 12.90 15.33
CA VAL A 299 -13.04 11.85 14.44
C VAL A 299 -12.58 12.46 13.10
N ARG A 300 -13.42 13.31 12.50
CA ARG A 300 -13.07 14.02 11.25
C ARG A 300 -11.83 14.89 11.40
N ALA A 301 -11.76 15.69 12.47
CA ALA A 301 -10.60 16.55 12.73
C ALA A 301 -9.31 15.74 12.96
N SER A 302 -9.41 14.54 13.54
CA SER A 302 -8.23 13.72 13.83
C SER A 302 -7.51 13.21 12.57
N ILE A 303 -8.21 13.13 11.44
CA ILE A 303 -7.64 12.67 10.15
C ILE A 303 -6.98 13.82 9.40
N ALA A 304 -7.50 15.04 9.51
CA ALA A 304 -6.94 16.20 8.81
C ALA A 304 -5.47 16.47 9.17
N ASP A 305 -5.06 16.06 10.37
CA ASP A 305 -3.68 16.20 10.87
C ASP A 305 -2.79 14.99 10.51
N GLN A 306 -3.33 13.95 9.85
CA GLN A 306 -2.58 12.74 9.51
C GLN A 306 -2.13 12.75 8.04
N PRO A 307 -0.96 12.16 7.73
CA PRO A 307 -0.59 11.90 6.34
C PRO A 307 -1.57 10.86 5.73
N GLY A 308 -2.16 11.18 4.59
CA GLY A 308 -3.13 10.31 3.89
C GLY A 308 -4.12 11.10 3.06
N GLU A 309 -5.16 10.44 2.60
CA GLU A 309 -6.25 11.02 1.82
C GLU A 309 -7.47 11.28 2.72
N PRO A 310 -7.62 12.47 3.33
CA PRO A 310 -8.75 12.77 4.23
C PRO A 310 -10.11 12.65 3.52
N GLU A 311 -10.13 12.76 2.20
CA GLU A 311 -11.33 12.60 1.37
C GLU A 311 -11.90 11.18 1.44
N LEU A 312 -11.04 10.17 1.60
CA LEU A 312 -11.48 8.78 1.64
C LEU A 312 -12.47 8.53 2.80
N PHE A 313 -12.14 9.00 4.00
CA PHE A 313 -13.07 8.89 5.13
C PHE A 313 -14.38 9.66 4.90
N ALA A 314 -14.32 10.83 4.26
CA ALA A 314 -15.51 11.61 3.92
C ALA A 314 -16.42 10.83 2.95
N ASN A 315 -15.85 10.08 2.01
CA ASN A 315 -16.59 9.28 1.04
C ASN A 315 -17.32 8.10 1.67
N VAL A 316 -16.85 7.58 2.81
CA VAL A 316 -17.45 6.40 3.47
C VAL A 316 -18.93 6.58 3.78
N ALA A 317 -19.37 7.79 4.15
CA ALA A 317 -20.78 8.05 4.43
C ALA A 317 -21.68 7.75 3.21
N SER A 318 -21.24 8.12 2.01
CA SER A 318 -21.95 7.86 0.77
C SER A 318 -21.91 6.38 0.38
N TYR A 319 -20.80 5.70 0.60
CA TYR A 319 -20.69 4.24 0.38
C TYR A 319 -21.58 3.46 1.34
N LEU A 320 -21.62 3.88 2.60
CA LEU A 320 -22.49 3.25 3.58
C LEU A 320 -23.98 3.44 3.22
N THR A 321 -24.35 4.62 2.71
CA THR A 321 -25.70 4.88 2.20
C THR A 321 -26.03 3.96 1.02
N ALA A 322 -25.10 3.79 0.08
CA ALA A 322 -25.25 2.84 -1.02
C ALA A 322 -25.39 1.38 -0.52
N LEU A 323 -24.64 0.96 0.50
CA LEU A 323 -24.74 -0.38 1.09
C LEU A 323 -26.07 -0.60 1.82
N LYS A 324 -26.58 0.40 2.53
CA LYS A 324 -27.87 0.32 3.21
C LYS A 324 -29.02 0.11 2.24
N GLY A 325 -28.87 0.59 1.01
CA GLY A 325 -29.93 0.55 0.02
C GLY A 325 -30.99 1.62 0.30
N GLY A 326 -32.05 1.61 -0.49
CA GLY A 326 -33.16 2.57 -0.43
C GLY A 326 -33.68 2.86 -1.81
N VAL A 327 -34.66 3.77 -1.91
CA VAL A 327 -35.32 4.14 -3.17
C VAL A 327 -34.36 4.81 -4.16
N GLU A 328 -33.31 5.47 -3.63
CA GLU A 328 -32.32 6.21 -4.41
C GLU A 328 -31.10 5.35 -4.81
N VAL A 329 -31.08 4.07 -4.42
CA VAL A 329 -29.96 3.17 -4.68
C VAL A 329 -30.34 2.14 -5.72
N GLU A 330 -29.68 2.21 -6.86
CA GLU A 330 -29.80 1.20 -7.91
C GLU A 330 -28.93 -0.03 -7.58
N VAL A 331 -29.51 -1.22 -7.77
CA VAL A 331 -28.81 -2.49 -7.50
C VAL A 331 -28.69 -3.28 -8.78
N ALA A 332 -27.47 -3.56 -9.19
CA ALA A 332 -27.16 -4.42 -10.32
C ALA A 332 -26.36 -5.63 -9.87
N LYS A 333 -26.64 -6.78 -10.49
CA LYS A 333 -25.95 -8.05 -10.23
C LYS A 333 -25.45 -8.65 -11.52
N THR A 334 -24.31 -9.31 -11.46
CA THR A 334 -23.78 -10.09 -12.58
C THR A 334 -23.11 -11.37 -12.08
N GLU A 335 -23.00 -12.34 -12.98
CA GLU A 335 -22.18 -13.51 -12.76
C GLU A 335 -20.98 -13.46 -13.72
N ASN A 336 -19.81 -13.14 -13.18
CA ASN A 336 -18.57 -13.12 -13.93
C ASN A 336 -17.98 -14.54 -14.02
N LEU A 337 -17.44 -14.92 -15.17
CA LEU A 337 -16.88 -16.25 -15.39
C LEU A 337 -15.81 -16.64 -14.37
N HIS A 338 -14.94 -15.69 -14.01
CA HIS A 338 -13.80 -15.92 -13.12
C HIS A 338 -14.12 -15.58 -11.67
N LEU A 339 -14.92 -14.54 -11.43
CA LEU A 339 -15.22 -14.03 -10.10
C LEU A 339 -16.53 -14.59 -9.50
N GLY A 340 -17.42 -15.15 -10.34
CA GLY A 340 -18.76 -15.55 -9.92
C GLY A 340 -19.65 -14.34 -9.67
N ASN A 341 -20.52 -14.41 -8.66
CA ASN A 341 -21.49 -13.38 -8.37
C ASN A 341 -20.82 -12.09 -7.89
N CYS A 342 -21.18 -10.98 -8.52
CA CYS A 342 -20.77 -9.64 -8.17
C CYS A 342 -22.00 -8.74 -8.05
N ASP A 343 -22.06 -7.97 -6.97
CA ASP A 343 -23.12 -7.03 -6.64
C ASP A 343 -22.59 -5.60 -6.74
N LEU A 344 -23.30 -4.74 -7.47
CA LEU A 344 -23.01 -3.31 -7.57
C LEU A 344 -24.20 -2.52 -7.05
N ARG A 345 -23.94 -1.57 -6.16
CA ARG A 345 -24.92 -0.63 -5.63
C ARG A 345 -24.49 0.76 -6.00
N ILE A 346 -25.40 1.54 -6.60
CA ILE A 346 -25.14 2.88 -7.14
C ILE A 346 -26.10 3.84 -6.49
N LEU A 347 -25.58 4.81 -5.75
CA LEU A 347 -26.30 5.98 -5.25
C LEU A 347 -26.02 7.13 -6.20
N VAL A 348 -27.06 7.77 -6.74
CA VAL A 348 -26.96 8.95 -7.59
C VAL A 348 -27.56 10.13 -6.84
N GLY A 349 -26.86 11.25 -6.75
CA GLY A 349 -27.30 12.42 -6.00
C GLY A 349 -26.29 13.56 -6.10
N GLU A 350 -26.50 14.63 -5.37
CA GLU A 350 -25.60 15.79 -5.29
C GLU A 350 -24.50 15.59 -4.24
N ASN A 351 -23.36 16.22 -4.44
CA ASN A 351 -22.19 16.18 -3.53
C ASN A 351 -21.62 14.78 -3.30
N LEU A 352 -21.67 13.91 -4.32
CA LEU A 352 -21.11 12.57 -4.29
C LEU A 352 -19.76 12.51 -5.03
N PRO A 353 -18.83 11.63 -4.61
CA PRO A 353 -17.42 11.68 -5.00
C PRO A 353 -17.10 11.21 -6.42
N LYS A 354 -18.09 10.70 -7.19
CA LYS A 354 -17.87 10.02 -8.49
C LYS A 354 -16.82 8.90 -8.38
N ARG A 355 -17.00 8.01 -7.41
CA ARG A 355 -16.08 6.92 -7.11
C ARG A 355 -16.79 5.58 -7.00
N VAL A 356 -16.04 4.51 -7.23
CA VAL A 356 -16.47 3.12 -7.06
C VAL A 356 -15.61 2.47 -6.00
N ALA A 357 -16.15 2.28 -4.80
CA ALA A 357 -15.49 1.53 -3.73
C ALA A 357 -15.57 0.03 -4.03
N VAL A 358 -14.44 -0.64 -4.14
CA VAL A 358 -14.38 -2.09 -4.34
C VAL A 358 -14.08 -2.76 -3.00
N LEU A 359 -15.03 -3.56 -2.53
CA LEU A 359 -14.92 -4.27 -1.26
C LEU A 359 -14.61 -5.74 -1.46
N ARG A 360 -13.85 -6.31 -0.53
CA ARG A 360 -13.67 -7.76 -0.33
C ARG A 360 -13.90 -8.12 1.12
N ASN A 361 -14.83 -9.00 1.39
CA ASN A 361 -15.23 -9.39 2.75
C ASN A 361 -15.54 -8.18 3.66
N GLY A 362 -16.20 -7.14 3.09
CA GLY A 362 -16.54 -5.91 3.80
C GLY A 362 -15.37 -4.97 4.09
N MET A 363 -14.18 -5.27 3.61
CA MET A 363 -13.00 -4.41 3.64
C MET A 363 -12.87 -3.64 2.33
N LEU A 364 -12.64 -2.33 2.42
CA LEU A 364 -12.31 -1.49 1.27
C LEU A 364 -10.91 -1.80 0.77
N ILE A 365 -10.82 -2.23 -0.48
CA ILE A 365 -9.54 -2.50 -1.13
C ILE A 365 -9.10 -1.27 -1.92
N THR A 366 -9.97 -0.73 -2.79
CA THR A 366 -9.58 0.41 -3.64
C THR A 366 -10.78 1.18 -4.14
N GLU A 367 -10.60 2.47 -4.42
CA GLU A 367 -11.51 3.32 -5.18
C GLU A 367 -11.03 3.53 -6.63
N SER A 368 -9.88 2.95 -6.98
CA SER A 368 -9.15 3.23 -8.22
C SER A 368 -8.94 1.99 -9.07
N LEU A 369 -9.99 1.16 -9.23
CA LEU A 369 -9.90 0.01 -10.12
C LEU A 369 -9.56 0.48 -11.56
N PRO A 370 -8.59 -0.14 -12.26
CA PRO A 370 -8.31 0.17 -13.65
C PRO A 370 -9.60 0.14 -14.51
N GLY A 371 -9.79 1.15 -15.37
CA GLY A 371 -11.01 1.35 -16.15
C GLY A 371 -12.14 2.11 -15.44
N LEU A 372 -12.01 2.39 -14.11
CA LEU A 372 -13.02 3.09 -13.30
C LEU A 372 -12.44 4.32 -12.59
N LYS A 373 -11.62 5.13 -13.28
CA LYS A 373 -10.96 6.28 -12.66
C LYS A 373 -11.50 7.64 -13.10
N ARG A 374 -12.13 7.73 -14.29
CA ARG A 374 -12.57 9.00 -14.89
C ARG A 374 -14.06 8.98 -15.16
N PHE A 375 -14.78 9.95 -14.59
CA PHE A 375 -16.23 10.08 -14.66
C PHE A 375 -16.67 11.54 -14.84
N SER A 376 -15.94 12.30 -15.69
CA SER A 376 -16.20 13.74 -15.89
C SER A 376 -17.64 14.02 -16.33
N ASP A 377 -18.15 13.26 -17.29
CA ASP A 377 -19.46 13.40 -17.93
C ASP A 377 -20.59 12.59 -17.26
N PHE A 378 -20.35 12.08 -16.05
CA PHE A 378 -21.36 11.41 -15.25
C PHE A 378 -21.99 12.36 -14.23
N LYS A 379 -23.25 12.13 -13.87
CA LYS A 379 -23.84 12.71 -12.67
C LYS A 379 -22.99 12.36 -11.46
N GLU A 380 -23.14 13.10 -10.41
CA GLU A 380 -22.50 12.74 -9.16
C GLU A 380 -23.09 11.44 -8.61
N PHE A 381 -22.24 10.53 -8.26
CA PHE A 381 -22.61 9.20 -7.78
C PHE A 381 -21.60 8.68 -6.74
N SER A 382 -22.05 7.70 -5.98
CA SER A 382 -21.22 6.86 -5.13
C SER A 382 -21.61 5.41 -5.36
N ALA A 383 -20.64 4.55 -5.64
CA ALA A 383 -20.96 3.15 -5.92
C ALA A 383 -20.12 2.21 -5.06
N VAL A 384 -20.71 1.07 -4.72
CA VAL A 384 -20.04 -0.02 -3.99
C VAL A 384 -20.14 -1.29 -4.79
N LEU A 385 -18.99 -1.89 -5.06
CA LEU A 385 -18.81 -3.13 -5.79
C LEU A 385 -18.29 -4.23 -4.86
N GLU A 386 -18.97 -5.35 -4.81
CA GLU A 386 -18.57 -6.52 -4.03
C GLU A 386 -18.63 -7.80 -4.87
N CYS A 387 -17.61 -8.64 -4.73
CA CYS A 387 -17.64 -10.03 -5.17
C CYS A 387 -18.09 -10.88 -3.98
N THR A 388 -19.11 -11.73 -4.17
CA THR A 388 -19.72 -12.54 -3.10
C THR A 388 -19.42 -14.04 -3.22
N ALA A 389 -18.92 -14.49 -4.38
CA ALA A 389 -18.59 -15.88 -4.61
C ALA A 389 -17.20 -16.24 -4.08
N GLU A 390 -17.06 -17.38 -3.41
CA GLU A 390 -15.81 -17.85 -2.79
C GLU A 390 -14.64 -17.93 -3.80
N LYS A 391 -14.90 -18.44 -5.03
CA LYS A 391 -13.88 -18.51 -6.09
C LYS A 391 -13.33 -17.12 -6.44
N GLY A 392 -14.21 -16.11 -6.52
CA GLY A 392 -13.84 -14.74 -6.83
C GLY A 392 -13.10 -14.08 -5.68
N LEU A 393 -13.57 -14.24 -4.44
CA LEU A 393 -12.88 -13.76 -3.24
C LEU A 393 -11.47 -14.32 -3.15
N SER A 394 -11.29 -15.61 -3.45
CA SER A 394 -9.97 -16.26 -3.48
C SER A 394 -9.07 -15.71 -4.59
N LEU A 395 -9.63 -15.46 -5.80
CA LEU A 395 -8.88 -14.88 -6.91
C LEU A 395 -8.47 -13.44 -6.62
N LEU A 396 -9.40 -12.60 -6.16
CA LEU A 396 -9.11 -11.20 -5.79
C LEU A 396 -8.04 -11.14 -4.72
N ARG A 397 -8.15 -11.95 -3.65
CA ARG A 397 -7.15 -12.03 -2.60
C ARG A 397 -5.75 -12.40 -3.12
N ALA A 398 -5.67 -13.33 -4.08
CA ALA A 398 -4.40 -13.74 -4.66
C ALA A 398 -3.74 -12.63 -5.51
N MET A 399 -4.51 -11.63 -5.96
CA MET A 399 -4.05 -10.46 -6.68
C MET A 399 -3.71 -9.27 -5.77
N GLU A 400 -4.06 -9.32 -4.47
CA GLU A 400 -3.78 -8.20 -3.57
C GLU A 400 -2.28 -8.08 -3.24
N PRO A 401 -1.69 -6.87 -3.32
CA PRO A 401 -0.37 -6.60 -2.79
C PRO A 401 -0.36 -6.66 -1.25
N PRO A 402 0.81 -6.64 -0.59
CA PRO A 402 0.91 -6.66 0.87
C PRO A 402 0.17 -5.54 1.59
N ARG A 403 -0.07 -4.42 0.92
CA ARG A 403 -0.85 -3.29 1.45
C ARG A 403 -2.35 -3.49 1.35
N HIS A 404 -2.81 -4.48 0.59
CA HIS A 404 -4.23 -4.75 0.33
C HIS A 404 -5.00 -3.54 -0.25
N ASP A 405 -4.37 -2.71 -1.06
CA ASP A 405 -4.88 -1.43 -1.59
C ASP A 405 -5.11 -1.44 -3.10
N ALA A 406 -4.86 -2.57 -3.77
CA ALA A 406 -5.02 -2.74 -5.21
C ALA A 406 -5.26 -4.21 -5.59
N PHE A 407 -5.48 -4.45 -6.89
CA PHE A 407 -5.45 -5.78 -7.47
C PHE A 407 -4.41 -5.83 -8.59
N GLU A 408 -3.42 -6.68 -8.44
CA GLU A 408 -2.27 -6.86 -9.33
C GLU A 408 -2.27 -8.28 -9.93
N PRO A 409 -2.80 -8.50 -11.14
CA PRO A 409 -2.85 -9.83 -11.77
C PRO A 409 -1.48 -10.51 -11.93
N ASP A 410 -0.41 -9.71 -12.00
CA ASP A 410 0.95 -10.23 -12.15
C ASP A 410 1.47 -10.99 -10.92
N ARG A 411 0.78 -10.87 -9.80
CA ARG A 411 1.04 -11.67 -8.58
C ARG A 411 0.55 -13.11 -8.69
N LEU A 412 -0.37 -13.36 -9.61
CA LEU A 412 -0.84 -14.72 -9.88
C LEU A 412 0.26 -15.57 -10.54
N PRO A 413 0.20 -16.90 -10.38
CA PRO A 413 0.99 -17.81 -11.19
C PRO A 413 0.82 -17.51 -12.70
N PRO A 414 1.86 -17.70 -13.53
CA PRO A 414 1.84 -17.31 -14.95
C PRO A 414 0.62 -17.80 -15.74
N ASP A 415 0.19 -19.03 -15.47
CA ASP A 415 -0.99 -19.67 -16.09
C ASP A 415 -2.33 -19.00 -15.73
N ARG A 416 -2.39 -18.25 -14.62
CA ARG A 416 -3.61 -17.58 -14.13
C ARG A 416 -3.63 -16.07 -14.36
N ARG A 417 -2.52 -15.44 -14.77
CA ARG A 417 -2.42 -13.98 -14.96
C ARG A 417 -3.39 -13.46 -16.00
N ALA A 418 -3.51 -14.15 -17.13
CA ALA A 418 -4.45 -13.78 -18.19
C ALA A 418 -5.90 -13.81 -17.68
N ALA A 419 -6.29 -14.84 -16.93
CA ALA A 419 -7.61 -14.93 -16.31
C ALA A 419 -7.86 -13.79 -15.31
N GLY A 420 -6.87 -13.42 -14.50
CA GLY A 420 -6.97 -12.30 -13.56
C GLY A 420 -7.17 -10.95 -14.27
N ARG A 421 -6.39 -10.66 -15.31
CA ARG A 421 -6.56 -9.44 -16.13
C ARG A 421 -7.92 -9.38 -16.80
N THR A 422 -8.36 -10.49 -17.39
CA THR A 422 -9.69 -10.59 -18.03
C THR A 422 -10.80 -10.37 -17.01
N ALA A 423 -10.71 -10.99 -15.82
CA ALA A 423 -11.69 -10.83 -14.76
C ALA A 423 -11.87 -9.36 -14.32
N LEU A 424 -10.77 -8.64 -14.09
CA LEU A 424 -10.81 -7.23 -13.68
C LEU A 424 -11.34 -6.32 -14.80
N ARG A 425 -10.93 -6.56 -16.06
CA ARG A 425 -11.41 -5.80 -17.21
C ARG A 425 -12.92 -5.99 -17.42
N GLU A 426 -13.40 -7.24 -17.47
CA GLU A 426 -14.82 -7.53 -17.63
C GLU A 426 -15.66 -6.96 -16.49
N LEU A 427 -15.13 -6.98 -15.26
CA LEU A 427 -15.77 -6.38 -14.10
C LEU A 427 -15.88 -4.86 -14.25
N ALA A 428 -14.79 -4.20 -14.65
CA ALA A 428 -14.77 -2.75 -14.87
C ALA A 428 -15.72 -2.35 -16.03
N ASP A 429 -15.71 -3.07 -17.13
CA ASP A 429 -16.60 -2.85 -18.28
C ASP A 429 -18.08 -2.99 -17.89
N TRP A 430 -18.41 -4.01 -17.09
CA TRP A 430 -19.77 -4.18 -16.59
C TRP A 430 -20.19 -3.03 -15.66
N VAL A 431 -19.35 -2.65 -14.70
CA VAL A 431 -19.62 -1.51 -13.80
C VAL A 431 -19.83 -0.23 -14.61
N ARG A 432 -18.97 0.03 -15.61
CA ARG A 432 -19.08 1.22 -16.48
C ARG A 432 -20.42 1.22 -17.26
N LYS A 433 -20.85 0.07 -17.77
CA LYS A 433 -22.15 -0.07 -18.43
C LYS A 433 -23.31 0.25 -17.47
N MET A 434 -23.23 -0.19 -16.21
CA MET A 434 -24.27 0.11 -15.22
C MET A 434 -24.24 1.59 -14.83
N LEU A 435 -23.08 2.19 -14.67
CA LEU A 435 -22.96 3.63 -14.41
C LEU A 435 -23.49 4.48 -15.58
N ILE A 436 -23.24 4.08 -16.83
CA ILE A 436 -23.83 4.74 -18.02
C ILE A 436 -25.37 4.67 -17.96
N ARG A 437 -25.91 3.54 -17.53
CA ARG A 437 -27.37 3.35 -17.45
C ARG A 437 -28.03 4.19 -16.37
N TYR A 438 -27.39 4.33 -15.19
CA TYR A 438 -28.03 4.90 -14.01
C TYR A 438 -27.49 6.29 -13.63
N ALA A 439 -26.25 6.58 -13.93
CA ALA A 439 -25.56 7.80 -13.51
C ALA A 439 -25.13 8.71 -14.69
N LYS A 440 -25.59 8.45 -15.92
CA LYS A 440 -25.33 9.32 -17.06
C LYS A 440 -26.65 9.80 -17.65
N ASP A 441 -26.69 11.08 -18.04
CA ASP A 441 -27.84 11.58 -18.78
C ASP A 441 -27.89 10.97 -20.18
N PRO A 442 -29.09 10.67 -20.69
CA PRO A 442 -29.22 10.24 -22.07
C PRO A 442 -28.61 11.32 -22.98
N VAL A 443 -27.82 10.88 -23.96
CA VAL A 443 -27.20 11.78 -24.94
C VAL A 443 -28.29 12.62 -25.58
N GLN A 444 -28.29 13.93 -25.34
CA GLN A 444 -29.13 14.87 -26.04
C GLN A 444 -28.67 14.98 -27.49
N GLU A 445 -29.58 15.25 -28.43
CA GLU A 445 -29.23 15.37 -29.86
C GLU A 445 -28.19 16.46 -30.14
N GLU A 446 -28.00 17.40 -29.20
CA GLU A 446 -26.96 18.44 -29.24
C GLU A 446 -26.26 18.51 -27.87
N THR A 447 -24.97 18.22 -27.84
CA THR A 447 -24.15 18.37 -26.62
C THR A 447 -23.11 19.45 -26.89
N ASN A 448 -23.10 20.50 -26.07
CA ASN A 448 -21.97 21.45 -26.03
C ASN A 448 -20.81 20.74 -25.35
N LEU A 449 -19.76 20.49 -26.11
CA LEU A 449 -18.51 19.97 -25.58
C LEU A 449 -17.64 21.16 -25.15
N ASP A 450 -17.99 21.79 -24.02
CA ASP A 450 -17.24 22.93 -23.49
C ASP A 450 -15.76 22.58 -23.25
N GLU A 451 -15.44 21.30 -22.97
CA GLU A 451 -14.06 20.82 -22.86
C GLU A 451 -13.31 20.76 -24.20
N LEU A 452 -14.01 20.65 -25.33
CA LEU A 452 -13.39 20.76 -26.65
C LEU A 452 -13.22 22.22 -27.10
N ALA A 453 -14.02 23.13 -26.59
CA ALA A 453 -13.85 24.56 -26.85
C ALA A 453 -12.53 25.08 -26.28
N ASP A 454 -12.14 24.61 -25.09
CA ASP A 454 -10.80 24.89 -24.50
C ASP A 454 -9.65 24.23 -25.26
N TYR A 455 -9.93 23.20 -26.08
CA TYR A 455 -8.94 22.50 -26.89
C TYR A 455 -8.74 23.12 -28.28
N PHE A 456 -9.76 23.82 -28.79
CA PHE A 456 -9.81 24.45 -30.12
C PHE A 456 -10.03 25.96 -30.04
N GLY A 457 -10.04 26.56 -28.84
CA GLY A 457 -10.07 28.00 -28.69
C GLY A 457 -8.83 28.60 -29.29
N ASP A 458 -8.99 29.32 -30.39
CA ASP A 458 -7.94 30.10 -31.01
C ASP A 458 -7.41 31.12 -29.99
N GLU A 459 -6.12 31.14 -29.77
CA GLU A 459 -5.44 32.26 -29.13
C GLU A 459 -5.72 33.51 -30.01
N GLU A 460 -6.50 34.46 -29.47
CA GLU A 460 -6.57 35.78 -30.09
C GLU A 460 -5.20 36.42 -30.03
N GLU A 461 -4.44 36.33 -31.13
CA GLU A 461 -3.33 37.21 -31.40
C GLU A 461 -3.87 38.66 -31.47
N GLU A 462 -3.59 39.47 -30.45
CA GLU A 462 -3.65 40.93 -30.57
C GLU A 462 -2.61 41.41 -31.59
N GLY A 463 -3.00 41.45 -32.84
CA GLY A 463 -2.27 42.04 -33.95
C GLY A 463 -3.19 42.98 -34.71
N GLU A 464 -2.97 44.29 -34.56
CA GLU A 464 -3.56 45.33 -35.43
C GLU A 464 -3.31 45.04 -36.91
N GLY A 465 -4.38 44.90 -37.68
CA GLY A 465 -4.26 45.02 -39.14
C GLY A 465 -5.32 44.28 -39.94
N THR A 466 -6.32 45.07 -40.40
CA THR A 466 -7.19 44.87 -41.56
C THR A 466 -8.22 43.73 -41.52
N ARG A 467 -9.47 44.15 -41.32
CA ARG A 467 -10.69 43.40 -41.60
C ARG A 467 -10.63 42.63 -42.91
N ARG A 468 -10.76 41.31 -42.79
CA ARG A 468 -11.45 40.47 -43.75
C ARG A 468 -12.58 39.82 -43.02
N GLU A 469 -13.81 40.24 -43.37
CA GLU A 469 -15.04 39.54 -43.06
C GLU A 469 -14.93 38.15 -43.72
N GLU A 470 -14.92 37.10 -42.90
CA GLU A 470 -15.47 35.75 -43.14
C GLU A 470 -14.90 34.77 -42.10
N ASN A 471 -15.39 34.87 -40.87
CA ASN A 471 -15.84 33.74 -40.10
C ASN A 471 -16.53 34.26 -38.83
N PRO A 472 -17.84 34.09 -38.67
CA PRO A 472 -18.46 34.28 -37.36
C PRO A 472 -17.93 33.20 -36.47
N GLY A 473 -17.40 33.56 -35.29
CA GLY A 473 -16.91 32.64 -34.28
C GLY A 473 -17.93 31.52 -34.07
N GLY A 474 -17.66 30.43 -34.77
CA GLY A 474 -18.61 29.34 -34.85
C GLY A 474 -18.46 28.43 -33.65
N ARG A 475 -19.47 28.42 -32.79
CA ARG A 475 -19.69 27.24 -31.94
C ARG A 475 -19.63 26.00 -32.83
N ILE A 476 -18.68 25.12 -32.57
CA ILE A 476 -18.64 23.82 -33.23
C ILE A 476 -19.79 23.00 -32.65
N ILE A 477 -20.88 22.91 -33.40
CA ILE A 477 -22.04 22.10 -33.04
C ILE A 477 -21.82 20.71 -33.64
N LEU A 478 -21.43 19.73 -32.83
CA LEU A 478 -21.40 18.33 -33.25
C LEU A 478 -22.78 17.73 -33.11
N ARG A 479 -23.42 17.39 -34.23
CA ARG A 479 -24.70 16.69 -34.22
C ARG A 479 -24.49 15.19 -34.22
N ALA A 480 -24.77 14.54 -33.10
CA ALA A 480 -24.84 13.08 -33.01
C ALA A 480 -26.14 12.60 -33.67
N ARG A 481 -26.05 11.85 -34.76
CA ARG A 481 -27.20 11.22 -35.40
C ARG A 481 -27.39 9.83 -34.81
N ALA A 482 -28.46 9.61 -34.07
CA ALA A 482 -28.85 8.26 -33.62
C ALA A 482 -29.14 7.41 -34.86
N ILE A 483 -28.31 6.41 -35.13
CA ILE A 483 -28.58 5.39 -36.15
C ILE A 483 -29.64 4.45 -35.55
N LYS A 484 -30.88 4.54 -36.00
CA LYS A 484 -31.90 3.54 -35.69
C LYS A 484 -31.44 2.21 -36.25
N ALA A 485 -31.13 1.26 -35.35
CA ALA A 485 -30.84 -0.11 -35.74
C ALA A 485 -32.03 -0.67 -36.53
N LYS A 486 -31.81 -1.09 -37.75
CA LYS A 486 -32.80 -1.85 -38.50
C LYS A 486 -33.05 -3.17 -37.78
N PRO A 487 -34.30 -3.63 -37.64
CA PRO A 487 -34.58 -4.90 -37.03
C PRO A 487 -33.97 -6.01 -37.91
N ASN A 488 -33.06 -6.75 -37.32
CA ASN A 488 -32.34 -7.84 -37.99
C ASN A 488 -33.26 -9.04 -38.11
N ARG A 489 -33.62 -9.39 -39.33
CA ARG A 489 -34.17 -10.71 -39.65
C ARG A 489 -33.00 -11.66 -39.85
N GLY A 490 -32.80 -12.54 -38.89
CA GLY A 490 -32.10 -13.81 -39.06
C GLY A 490 -30.58 -13.76 -38.98
N GLY A 491 -30.02 -14.25 -37.90
CA GLY A 491 -28.84 -15.12 -37.89
C GLY A 491 -27.46 -14.45 -37.99
N ALA A 492 -26.74 -14.63 -36.96
CA ALA A 492 -25.29 -14.56 -36.80
C ALA A 492 -24.79 -13.35 -35.94
N ALA A 493 -24.21 -13.73 -34.84
CA ALA A 493 -23.49 -12.83 -33.93
C ALA A 493 -22.37 -12.10 -34.69
N ILE A 494 -22.48 -10.78 -34.80
CA ILE A 494 -21.36 -9.95 -35.15
C ILE A 494 -21.05 -9.10 -33.92
N GLY A 495 -19.81 -9.23 -33.44
CA GLY A 495 -19.31 -8.57 -32.28
C GLY A 495 -19.43 -7.04 -32.35
N ALA A 496 -19.83 -6.47 -31.24
CA ALA A 496 -19.72 -5.04 -30.99
C ALA A 496 -18.22 -4.69 -30.81
N SER A 497 -17.61 -4.30 -31.91
CA SER A 497 -16.27 -3.72 -31.92
C SER A 497 -16.29 -2.38 -32.65
N GLU A 498 -17.02 -1.42 -32.11
CA GLU A 498 -16.90 -0.03 -32.56
C GLU A 498 -17.44 0.87 -31.46
N LEU A 499 -16.67 1.05 -30.43
CA LEU A 499 -16.60 2.20 -29.51
C LEU A 499 -15.49 1.93 -28.48
N SER A 500 -14.27 1.75 -29.00
CA SER A 500 -13.05 1.85 -28.19
C SER A 500 -12.14 2.89 -28.85
N ALA A 501 -12.48 4.14 -28.60
CA ALA A 501 -11.54 5.23 -28.71
C ALA A 501 -11.21 5.67 -27.30
N ASP A 502 -10.39 4.89 -26.65
CA ASP A 502 -9.51 5.29 -25.55
C ASP A 502 -8.43 4.22 -25.46
N GLU A 503 -7.59 4.22 -26.50
CA GLU A 503 -6.26 3.65 -26.42
C GLU A 503 -5.43 4.58 -25.54
N ASP A 504 -5.17 4.17 -24.32
CA ASP A 504 -3.95 4.52 -23.64
C ASP A 504 -3.56 3.34 -22.75
N ASP A 505 -2.57 2.68 -23.22
CA ASP A 505 -1.50 1.92 -22.61
C ASP A 505 -1.08 0.79 -23.54
N GLY A 506 -0.15 1.17 -24.40
CA GLY A 506 0.53 0.28 -25.32
C GLY A 506 1.39 -0.74 -24.59
N ALA A 507 1.23 -1.97 -24.99
CA ALA A 507 2.32 -2.89 -25.16
C ALA A 507 1.99 -3.76 -26.36
N GLY A 508 2.41 -3.28 -27.52
CA GLY A 508 2.50 -4.11 -28.71
C GLY A 508 3.57 -5.16 -28.53
N LEU A 509 3.25 -6.39 -28.78
CA LEU A 509 4.21 -7.37 -29.30
C LEU A 509 3.55 -8.08 -30.46
N ASP A 510 4.08 -7.74 -31.57
CA ASP A 510 4.02 -8.33 -32.87
C ASP A 510 4.48 -9.81 -32.83
N GLY A 511 3.88 -10.66 -33.62
CA GLY A 511 4.28 -12.02 -33.82
C GLY A 511 3.24 -12.82 -34.59
N GLY A 512 3.14 -12.57 -35.87
CA GLY A 512 2.39 -13.41 -36.79
C GLY A 512 3.10 -14.73 -37.09
N PRO A 513 2.42 -15.66 -37.77
CA PRO A 513 2.70 -17.09 -37.67
C PRO A 513 3.61 -17.60 -38.76
N ASP A 514 4.41 -18.61 -38.47
CA ASP A 514 4.71 -19.61 -39.52
C ASP A 514 4.81 -21.02 -38.98
N ALA A 515 4.28 -21.92 -39.77
CA ALA A 515 4.14 -23.33 -39.55
C ALA A 515 5.44 -24.09 -39.85
N GLY A 516 5.69 -25.18 -39.16
CA GLY A 516 6.71 -26.13 -39.59
C GLY A 516 7.00 -27.22 -38.56
N GLU A 517 6.35 -28.36 -38.77
CA GLU A 517 6.69 -29.65 -38.18
C GLU A 517 8.18 -30.01 -38.36
N ARG A 518 8.81 -30.60 -37.36
CA ARG A 518 9.31 -31.99 -37.41
C ARG A 518 10.13 -32.40 -36.18
N ALA A 519 9.85 -33.60 -35.81
CA ALA A 519 10.44 -34.53 -34.88
C ALA A 519 11.98 -34.62 -34.85
N GLY A 520 12.52 -35.06 -33.70
CA GLY A 520 13.75 -35.82 -33.66
C GLY A 520 14.57 -35.72 -32.37
N THR A 521 14.33 -36.67 -31.48
CA THR A 521 15.27 -37.50 -30.71
C THR A 521 16.53 -36.91 -30.02
N THR A 522 16.54 -37.12 -28.70
CA THR A 522 17.63 -37.68 -27.86
C THR A 522 19.07 -37.22 -28.09
N ASP A 523 19.76 -36.75 -27.08
CA ASP A 523 20.72 -37.50 -26.31
C ASP A 523 21.37 -36.67 -25.17
N THR A 524 21.50 -37.32 -24.06
CA THR A 524 22.35 -37.05 -22.90
C THR A 524 23.82 -36.95 -23.27
N VAL A 525 24.59 -36.07 -22.61
CA VAL A 525 25.96 -36.37 -22.11
C VAL A 525 26.38 -35.41 -21.01
N GLU A 526 26.83 -35.99 -19.91
CA GLU A 526 27.58 -35.44 -18.80
C GLU A 526 28.97 -34.90 -19.24
N GLY A 527 29.51 -34.01 -18.45
CA GLY A 527 30.92 -33.64 -18.59
C GLY A 527 31.41 -32.56 -17.66
N SER A 528 31.85 -32.98 -16.53
CA SER A 528 32.78 -32.45 -15.52
C SER A 528 33.99 -31.67 -16.04
N GLY A 529 34.53 -30.79 -15.14
CA GLY A 529 35.96 -30.48 -15.10
C GLY A 529 36.31 -29.00 -15.08
N SER A 530 36.64 -28.49 -13.96
CA SER A 530 37.91 -28.22 -13.30
C SER A 530 38.57 -26.87 -13.64
N SER A 531 38.67 -26.09 -12.56
CA SER A 531 39.79 -25.27 -12.06
C SER A 531 40.87 -24.78 -13.03
N GLU A 532 41.17 -23.47 -12.90
CA GLU A 532 42.58 -23.06 -12.71
C GLU A 532 42.67 -21.63 -12.12
N GLN A 533 43.48 -21.60 -11.07
CA GLN A 533 44.04 -20.41 -10.42
C GLN A 533 45.11 -19.77 -11.32
N ARG A 534 45.27 -18.45 -11.28
CA ARG A 534 46.61 -17.85 -11.33
C ARG A 534 46.70 -16.56 -10.47
N LYS A 535 47.77 -16.62 -9.69
CA LYS A 535 48.38 -15.67 -8.78
C LYS A 535 49.16 -14.56 -9.51
N GLY A 536 49.43 -13.50 -8.72
CA GLY A 536 50.66 -12.69 -8.74
C GLY A 536 50.46 -11.33 -9.40
N ASP A 537 50.99 -10.20 -8.97
CA ASP A 537 52.07 -9.89 -8.04
C ASP A 537 51.94 -8.45 -7.53
N GLU A 538 52.55 -8.22 -6.41
CA GLU A 538 52.82 -6.95 -5.73
C GLU A 538 53.82 -6.07 -6.51
N ALA A 539 53.77 -4.75 -6.31
CA ALA A 539 54.96 -3.92 -6.12
C ALA A 539 54.58 -2.48 -5.67
N GLU A 540 54.97 -2.15 -4.60
CA GLU A 540 55.59 -1.10 -3.80
C GLU A 540 55.85 0.26 -4.44
N ALA A 541 55.50 1.24 -3.64
CA ALA A 541 56.21 2.41 -3.10
C ALA A 541 56.76 3.51 -4.04
N GLY A 542 56.41 4.74 -3.69
CA GLY A 542 57.12 5.94 -4.09
C GLY A 542 56.53 7.22 -3.50
N SER A 543 57.16 7.71 -2.47
CA SER A 543 56.92 8.93 -1.70
C SER A 543 57.09 10.22 -2.50
N GLY A 544 56.36 11.27 -2.11
CA GLY A 544 56.83 12.65 -2.32
C GLY A 544 55.77 13.75 -2.44
N GLY A 545 55.66 14.58 -1.39
CA GLY A 545 55.48 16.02 -1.54
C GLY A 545 54.05 16.59 -1.60
N ALA A 546 53.57 17.13 -0.48
CA ALA A 546 52.49 18.14 -0.46
C ALA A 546 52.98 19.46 -1.07
N PRO A 547 52.12 20.34 -1.64
CA PRO A 547 51.56 21.35 -0.80
C PRO A 547 50.06 21.65 -0.96
N ALA A 548 49.55 22.30 0.04
CA ALA A 548 48.21 22.78 0.30
C ALA A 548 47.45 23.39 -0.90
N GLY A 549 46.23 22.95 -1.08
CA GLY A 549 45.25 23.58 -1.97
C GLY A 549 43.87 23.07 -1.62
N GLY A 550 43.05 23.94 -1.04
CA GLY A 550 41.70 23.60 -0.53
C GLY A 550 40.87 22.81 -1.50
N SER A 551 40.53 21.62 -1.10
CA SER A 551 39.56 20.77 -1.80
C SER A 551 38.18 21.09 -1.23
N ALA A 552 37.42 21.88 -1.98
CA ALA A 552 36.00 22.03 -1.74
C ALA A 552 35.33 20.68 -1.93
N VAL A 553 34.80 20.14 -0.85
CA VAL A 553 33.88 19.01 -0.84
C VAL A 553 32.70 19.40 -1.71
N PRO A 554 32.27 18.62 -2.73
CA PRO A 554 31.07 18.93 -3.47
C PRO A 554 29.89 18.81 -2.50
N GLN A 555 29.35 19.95 -2.07
CA GLN A 555 28.05 20.02 -1.43
C GLN A 555 27.03 19.37 -2.37
N ARG A 556 26.45 18.27 -1.92
CA ARG A 556 25.23 17.68 -2.47
C ARG A 556 24.14 18.74 -2.36
N MET A 557 23.95 19.55 -3.41
CA MET A 557 22.82 20.46 -3.48
C MET A 557 21.56 19.61 -3.57
N LEU A 558 20.77 19.64 -2.51
CA LEU A 558 19.38 19.20 -2.52
C LEU A 558 18.59 20.20 -3.38
N PHE A 559 18.43 19.89 -4.66
CA PHE A 559 17.57 20.66 -5.55
C PHE A 559 16.12 20.37 -5.19
N SER A 560 15.49 21.25 -4.45
CA SER A 560 14.03 21.33 -4.39
C SER A 560 13.58 22.07 -5.66
N GLY A 561 13.12 21.33 -6.67
CA GLY A 561 12.56 21.92 -7.88
C GLY A 561 11.34 22.81 -7.55
N LEU A 562 11.08 23.82 -8.40
CA LEU A 562 9.88 24.63 -8.30
C LEU A 562 8.63 23.77 -8.48
N PRO A 563 7.56 24.01 -7.70
CA PRO A 563 6.29 23.33 -7.89
C PRO A 563 5.72 23.62 -9.29
N LEU A 564 5.40 22.55 -10.01
CA LEU A 564 4.75 22.59 -11.32
C LEU A 564 3.37 21.95 -11.21
N ALA A 565 2.36 22.59 -11.78
CA ALA A 565 1.02 22.02 -11.93
C ALA A 565 0.81 21.53 -13.37
N ASP A 566 -0.16 20.65 -13.58
CA ASP A 566 -0.63 20.14 -14.88
C ASP A 566 0.48 19.62 -15.80
N VAL A 567 1.46 18.91 -15.22
CA VAL A 567 2.58 18.34 -16.00
C VAL A 567 2.06 17.21 -16.88
N ARG A 568 2.28 17.34 -18.19
CA ARG A 568 1.93 16.32 -19.19
C ARG A 568 3.10 16.14 -20.17
N ALA A 569 3.36 14.90 -20.55
CA ALA A 569 4.32 14.57 -21.60
C ALA A 569 3.66 13.61 -22.59
N VAL A 570 3.64 14.00 -23.88
CA VAL A 570 3.02 13.22 -24.97
C VAL A 570 4.11 12.74 -25.92
N LEU A 571 4.02 11.47 -26.30
CA LEU A 571 4.91 10.82 -27.26
C LEU A 571 4.59 11.30 -28.69
N LEU A 572 5.52 11.98 -29.36
CA LEU A 572 5.40 12.38 -30.75
C LEU A 572 6.21 11.49 -31.72
N GLY A 573 7.13 10.71 -31.16
CA GLY A 573 8.01 9.81 -31.90
C GLY A 573 9.00 9.13 -30.95
N PRO A 574 9.84 8.24 -31.43
CA PRO A 574 10.79 7.50 -30.58
C PRO A 574 11.66 8.39 -29.71
N THR A 575 12.10 9.54 -30.24
CA THR A 575 12.96 10.52 -29.55
C THR A 575 12.25 11.84 -29.24
N ARG A 576 11.03 12.09 -29.76
CA ARG A 576 10.34 13.39 -29.63
C ARG A 576 9.20 13.33 -28.64
N ARG A 577 9.12 14.38 -27.80
CA ARG A 577 8.06 14.56 -26.79
C ARG A 577 7.51 15.97 -26.87
N ARG A 578 6.20 16.10 -26.64
CA ARG A 578 5.57 17.37 -26.30
C ARG A 578 5.36 17.40 -24.79
N VAL A 579 5.97 18.37 -24.13
CA VAL A 579 5.91 18.56 -22.67
C VAL A 579 5.12 19.82 -22.37
N ALA A 580 4.15 19.73 -21.49
CA ALA A 580 3.34 20.85 -21.03
C ALA A 580 3.30 20.89 -19.51
N PHE A 581 3.36 22.10 -18.92
CA PHE A 581 3.26 22.30 -17.47
C PHE A 581 2.91 23.75 -17.14
N THR A 582 2.42 24.00 -15.92
CA THR A 582 2.10 25.34 -15.41
C THR A 582 3.03 25.66 -14.24
N PRO A 583 3.92 26.65 -14.36
CA PRO A 583 4.85 27.03 -13.29
C PRO A 583 4.13 27.84 -12.20
N SER A 584 4.57 27.68 -10.95
CA SER A 584 4.05 28.44 -9.81
C SER A 584 4.67 29.83 -9.63
N SER A 585 5.76 30.13 -10.34
CA SER A 585 6.49 31.40 -10.27
C SER A 585 6.90 31.90 -11.66
N SER A 586 6.99 33.23 -11.81
CA SER A 586 7.48 33.87 -13.04
C SER A 586 8.99 34.01 -13.01
N GLY A 587 9.65 33.91 -14.18
CA GLY A 587 11.10 34.06 -14.33
C GLY A 587 11.67 33.14 -15.42
N GLU A 588 12.99 33.13 -15.56
CA GLU A 588 13.65 32.14 -16.42
C GLU A 588 13.83 30.81 -15.66
N LEU A 589 13.51 29.71 -16.33
CA LEU A 589 13.60 28.37 -15.78
C LEU A 589 14.65 27.53 -16.48
N THR A 590 15.32 26.71 -15.71
CA THR A 590 16.07 25.54 -16.20
C THR A 590 15.25 24.29 -15.98
N ILE A 591 15.02 23.50 -17.03
CA ILE A 591 14.19 22.29 -17.00
C ILE A 591 15.05 21.07 -17.28
N GLU A 592 14.91 20.09 -16.42
CA GLU A 592 15.51 18.77 -16.56
C GLU A 592 14.41 17.73 -16.74
N LEU A 593 14.54 16.89 -17.75
CA LEU A 593 13.67 15.75 -17.97
C LEU A 593 14.33 14.52 -17.34
N GLN A 594 13.56 13.79 -16.54
CA GLN A 594 14.03 12.59 -15.85
C GLN A 594 13.14 11.40 -16.18
N ASP A 595 13.75 10.21 -16.25
CA ASP A 595 12.99 8.96 -16.21
C ASP A 595 12.41 8.78 -14.81
N SER A 596 11.12 8.52 -14.70
CA SER A 596 10.44 8.24 -13.42
C SER A 596 10.44 6.75 -13.08
N GLY A 597 11.57 6.05 -13.28
CA GLY A 597 11.75 4.67 -12.87
C GLY A 597 11.56 4.45 -11.36
N THR A 598 11.27 3.21 -10.95
CA THR A 598 10.86 2.84 -9.59
C THR A 598 11.93 3.05 -8.51
N ASP A 599 13.22 3.06 -8.85
CA ASP A 599 14.30 3.09 -7.84
C ASP A 599 15.25 4.29 -7.92
N THR A 600 15.42 4.91 -9.09
CA THR A 600 16.28 6.09 -9.27
C THR A 600 15.79 6.93 -10.43
N ASN A 601 15.76 8.25 -10.26
CA ASN A 601 15.45 9.18 -11.34
C ASN A 601 16.72 9.45 -12.16
N TYR A 602 16.77 9.02 -13.41
CA TYR A 602 17.87 9.30 -14.34
C TYR A 602 17.55 10.51 -15.20
N ALA A 603 18.48 11.45 -15.30
CA ALA A 603 18.34 12.59 -16.20
C ALA A 603 18.41 12.12 -17.67
N LEU A 604 17.40 12.49 -18.45
CA LEU A 604 17.34 12.24 -19.88
C LEU A 604 17.98 13.41 -20.63
N ARG A 605 18.91 13.11 -21.52
CA ARG A 605 19.63 14.13 -22.27
C ARG A 605 18.77 14.68 -23.39
N VAL A 606 18.43 15.96 -23.31
CA VAL A 606 17.77 16.71 -24.37
C VAL A 606 18.83 17.18 -25.41
N VAL A 607 18.51 17.07 -26.70
CA VAL A 607 19.37 17.50 -27.81
C VAL A 607 18.73 18.56 -28.69
N GLY A 608 17.40 18.77 -28.59
CA GLY A 608 16.67 19.78 -29.35
C GLY A 608 15.42 20.25 -28.60
N THR A 609 14.98 21.47 -28.87
CA THR A 609 13.74 22.08 -28.35
C THR A 609 13.26 23.17 -29.29
N ASP A 610 11.96 23.46 -29.25
CA ASP A 610 11.34 24.62 -29.90
C ASP A 610 11.24 25.83 -28.94
N THR A 611 11.50 25.65 -27.65
CA THR A 611 11.39 26.70 -26.64
C THR A 611 12.59 26.69 -25.70
N GLY A 612 13.25 27.86 -25.54
CA GLY A 612 14.47 27.99 -24.75
C GLY A 612 15.74 27.52 -25.50
N GLU A 613 16.78 27.20 -24.74
CA GLU A 613 18.07 26.76 -25.27
C GLU A 613 18.44 25.41 -24.63
N VAL A 614 19.27 24.62 -25.34
CA VAL A 614 19.75 23.33 -24.78
C VAL A 614 21.21 23.49 -24.37
N GLU A 615 21.45 23.35 -23.05
CA GLU A 615 22.81 23.38 -22.51
C GLU A 615 23.05 22.13 -21.64
N GLN A 616 24.14 21.43 -21.90
CA GLN A 616 24.53 20.21 -21.15
C GLN A 616 23.43 19.14 -21.06
N GLY A 617 22.51 19.09 -22.05
CA GLY A 617 21.41 18.12 -22.07
C GLY A 617 20.19 18.53 -21.26
N ARG A 618 20.10 19.78 -20.82
CA ARG A 618 18.96 20.40 -20.12
C ARG A 618 18.42 21.56 -20.94
N LEU A 619 17.21 21.96 -20.67
CA LEU A 619 16.59 23.15 -21.23
C LEU A 619 16.90 24.34 -20.33
N THR A 620 17.46 25.41 -20.90
CA THR A 620 17.76 26.65 -20.19
C THR A 620 17.03 27.82 -20.86
N LYS A 621 16.94 28.96 -20.17
CA LYS A 621 16.29 30.17 -20.66
C LYS A 621 14.82 29.97 -21.09
N VAL A 622 14.11 29.08 -20.42
CA VAL A 622 12.68 28.92 -20.65
C VAL A 622 11.94 30.02 -19.89
N SER A 623 11.37 30.99 -20.63
CA SER A 623 10.61 32.09 -20.03
C SER A 623 9.30 31.57 -19.45
N ALA A 624 9.01 31.89 -18.19
CA ALA A 624 7.85 31.42 -17.46
C ALA A 624 7.08 32.57 -16.82
N GLN A 625 5.77 32.53 -16.90
CA GLN A 625 4.85 33.37 -16.15
C GLN A 625 4.02 32.50 -15.21
N ALA A 626 3.95 32.89 -13.94
CA ALA A 626 3.19 32.13 -12.93
C ALA A 626 1.74 31.93 -13.36
N GLY A 627 1.26 30.69 -13.30
CA GLY A 627 -0.10 30.32 -13.68
C GLY A 627 -0.34 30.21 -15.20
N SER A 628 0.62 30.58 -16.06
CA SER A 628 0.51 30.43 -17.51
C SER A 628 1.09 29.09 -17.95
N ARG A 629 0.35 28.36 -18.78
CA ARG A 629 0.75 27.05 -19.28
C ARG A 629 1.86 27.18 -20.33
N ILE A 630 2.95 26.44 -20.14
CA ILE A 630 4.05 26.32 -21.10
C ILE A 630 3.91 24.99 -21.83
N VAL A 631 3.99 25.02 -23.16
CA VAL A 631 4.01 23.85 -24.03
C VAL A 631 5.26 23.90 -24.87
N MET A 632 6.04 22.82 -24.94
CA MET A 632 7.26 22.76 -25.70
C MET A 632 7.45 21.38 -26.33
N GLU A 633 8.11 21.33 -27.50
CA GLU A 633 8.58 20.09 -28.08
C GLU A 633 10.06 19.89 -27.80
N VAL A 634 10.39 18.68 -27.32
CA VAL A 634 11.77 18.33 -26.99
C VAL A 634 12.20 17.08 -27.74
N GLU A 635 13.47 17.07 -28.15
CA GLU A 635 14.10 15.90 -28.72
C GLU A 635 15.14 15.33 -27.77
N LEU A 636 15.03 14.02 -27.49
CA LEU A 636 15.92 13.28 -26.61
C LEU A 636 17.07 12.66 -27.42
N ALA A 637 18.24 12.54 -26.81
CA ALA A 637 19.42 11.93 -27.43
C ALA A 637 19.23 10.45 -27.79
N GLN A 638 18.29 9.77 -27.14
CA GLN A 638 18.00 8.35 -27.35
C GLN A 638 16.49 8.13 -27.35
N ALA A 639 16.04 7.07 -28.01
CA ALA A 639 14.65 6.64 -27.95
C ALA A 639 14.28 6.27 -26.50
N PHE A 640 13.14 6.80 -26.03
CA PHE A 640 12.66 6.60 -24.68
C PHE A 640 11.14 6.41 -24.72
N SER A 641 10.64 5.36 -24.13
CA SER A 641 9.20 5.03 -24.08
C SER A 641 8.60 5.08 -22.67
N GLY A 642 9.43 5.34 -21.64
CA GLY A 642 9.02 5.41 -20.26
C GLY A 642 8.31 6.72 -19.87
N THR A 643 7.85 6.78 -18.62
CA THR A 643 7.20 7.96 -18.03
C THR A 643 8.22 9.05 -17.73
N LEU A 644 7.92 10.27 -18.14
CA LEU A 644 8.77 11.44 -17.93
C LEU A 644 8.38 12.22 -16.68
N ARG A 645 9.39 12.54 -15.88
CA ARG A 645 9.30 13.54 -14.82
C ARG A 645 9.93 14.84 -15.27
N VAL A 646 9.26 15.95 -15.06
CA VAL A 646 9.74 17.30 -15.37
C VAL A 646 10.17 17.98 -14.07
N VAL A 647 11.40 18.43 -14.01
CA VAL A 647 11.94 19.17 -12.86
C VAL A 647 12.36 20.55 -13.35
N ALA A 648 11.77 21.61 -12.80
CA ALA A 648 12.10 23.00 -13.12
C ALA A 648 12.82 23.67 -11.95
N ASN A 649 13.83 24.44 -12.24
CA ASN A 649 14.58 25.26 -11.28
C ASN A 649 14.62 26.69 -11.78
N ALA A 650 14.46 27.68 -10.89
CA ALA A 650 14.69 29.07 -11.23
C ALA A 650 16.18 29.28 -11.50
N VAL A 651 16.50 30.11 -12.50
CA VAL A 651 17.88 30.51 -12.84
C VAL A 651 18.37 31.56 -11.85
#